data_671089b8400f93d58a7a4146be97cf1e
#
_entry.id   671089b8400f93d58a7a4146be97cf1e
#
_cell.length_a   1.000
_cell.length_b   1.000
_cell.length_c   1.000
_cell.angle_alpha   90.00
_cell.angle_beta   90.00
_cell.angle_gamma   90.00
#
_symmetry.space_group_name_H-M   'P 1'
#
loop_
_entity.id
_entity.type
_entity.pdbx_description
1 polymer ?
#
loop_
_entity_poly.entity_id
_entity_poly.type
_entity_poly.pdbx_seq_one_letter_code
_entity_poly.pdbx_strand_id
1 'polypeptide(L)'
;MVGDKTSVRLVLGNEPFESRTKSFTFRGRPFPEEIRDYWLERGVSLYYSANIIAAMAHIRAGRIEARFVDCESRRLHAKIYCGADAVTLGSSNFTANGLDRQLECNARFQREHDKKRFREASLIAENYWNIGTDYTQELLALLEQLLRVVTWQEALARACAELLEGEWAARYLEGQLDLGDTRLWPSQQLGIAQALWVIENIGSVLVADPTGSGKTRMGAHLVRTLVDRMWSKGRARHNARRDISVLVCPPAVEPTWQKEATNCGLPLQTRSHGVLSRKDSQGYAETVAAVRRAQILSIDEAHNFLNLGSKRTQEILANMADSVVLFTATPINRGATDLLSLVDMLGADNMEDDTLKVLEGSARRKGASEKNLTPYEVSALRKEIQRFTLRRTKGMLNTLVDRAPEKYVDATGKPCRYPIHESQVYETDDSASDRDLAAQIRGLAKKLKGLALLEDNIEIPEQFRKEGWSDEMYLRGRLSAIQHLSIYNVMSRLRSSRAALHEHLKGTAEALQVYGIRDRIKSGDTGNLIGKLMARLEGSPPDTNLSCELPVWLVDPNAYRAACEDDISHYTKILKLLGRMSPGREKTKAQMLCMLIEQHDLIIAFDSHLITLEVIKNELAGAKVGAPVFVATGGNQSGKKRVMQNFSRDAEGRGIALCSDSMSEGLNLQGASAVVHLDMPSVVRIAEQRVGRVDRMDSPHSTIQAWWPNDSDEFAIRTDERFVQRYQTVETLLGSNMPLPEELGALRSESALTPAEMIREAEAAASEPWDGIQDAFSSVRDLVFGGQNLIPAEIYEAYLGVSVRVLSRVGVVRSDRPWAFFAVSGVKHGAPKWVLFDDLAAVPEVRLETICSRLRLSLGEGVENMPMDANASSWLGKFLNALGQSEPLLLPRRKQRALEQMRDVLQQYSKRAKKDSDLETAARWDALAKAAEPISDGNRPDLESVAENWLDLIRPLWFAKLANRRGRRRPLLLRDLHADLLKHPFTLVEVEARFSEVPVVDALDERIAACILGVPV
;
A
#
# COMPACT_ATOMS: atom_id res chain seq x y z
N MET A 1 -6.37 -37.26 30.43
CA MET A 1 -5.84 -38.43 29.68
C MET A 1 -6.58 -39.68 30.17
N VAL A 2 -7.71 -39.90 29.51
CA VAL A 2 -8.56 -41.04 29.81
C VAL A 2 -8.17 -42.14 28.83
N GLY A 3 -7.51 -43.18 29.32
CA GLY A 3 -7.18 -44.35 28.49
C GLY A 3 -8.42 -45.22 28.26
N ASP A 4 -8.31 -46.19 27.32
CA ASP A 4 -9.45 -47.08 26.95
C ASP A 4 -10.04 -47.93 28.09
N LYS A 5 -9.35 -48.04 29.23
CA LYS A 5 -9.75 -48.80 30.41
C LYS A 5 -10.11 -47.93 31.63
N THR A 6 -10.14 -46.61 31.48
CA THR A 6 -10.35 -45.69 32.59
C THR A 6 -11.71 -45.00 32.46
N SER A 7 -12.52 -45.03 33.50
CA SER A 7 -13.72 -44.24 33.61
C SER A 7 -13.50 -43.05 34.55
N VAL A 8 -14.10 -41.89 34.22
CA VAL A 8 -13.99 -40.63 34.95
C VAL A 8 -15.40 -40.15 35.28
N ARG A 9 -15.62 -39.81 36.56
CA ARG A 9 -16.86 -39.19 37.04
C ARG A 9 -16.57 -37.74 37.43
N LEU A 10 -17.33 -36.81 36.87
CA LEU A 10 -17.22 -35.36 37.08
C LEU A 10 -18.44 -34.86 37.89
N VAL A 11 -18.19 -34.12 38.95
CA VAL A 11 -19.22 -33.37 39.63
C VAL A 11 -18.97 -31.89 39.38
N LEU A 12 -19.94 -31.25 38.76
CA LEU A 12 -19.89 -29.85 38.39
C LEU A 12 -20.74 -29.02 39.36
N GLY A 13 -20.25 -27.87 39.74
CA GLY A 13 -20.98 -26.90 40.58
C GLY A 13 -21.05 -25.54 39.90
N ASN A 14 -21.97 -24.74 40.41
CA ASN A 14 -22.13 -23.37 39.92
C ASN A 14 -21.12 -22.43 40.61
N GLU A 15 -20.10 -21.96 39.91
CA GLU A 15 -19.21 -20.91 40.40
C GLU A 15 -19.66 -19.56 39.85
N PRO A 16 -19.73 -18.50 40.68
CA PRO A 16 -19.97 -17.16 40.15
C PRO A 16 -18.71 -16.69 39.43
N PHE A 17 -18.81 -16.46 38.11
CA PHE A 17 -17.78 -15.77 37.38
C PHE A 17 -17.77 -14.29 37.80
N GLU A 18 -16.69 -13.81 38.36
CA GLU A 18 -16.42 -12.38 38.41
C GLU A 18 -16.09 -11.90 36.98
N SER A 19 -17.12 -11.39 36.31
CA SER A 19 -16.90 -10.66 35.06
C SER A 19 -16.04 -9.42 35.34
N ARG A 20 -14.88 -9.31 34.70
CA ARG A 20 -14.07 -8.09 34.74
C ARG A 20 -14.69 -6.90 34.00
N THR A 21 -15.80 -7.10 33.32
CA THR A 21 -16.64 -6.06 32.72
C THR A 21 -17.79 -5.68 33.65
N LYS A 22 -17.83 -4.44 34.06
CA LYS A 22 -18.63 -3.83 35.14
C LYS A 22 -20.16 -3.86 35.00
N SER A 23 -20.83 -4.75 34.28
CA SER A 23 -22.27 -4.59 34.05
C SER A 23 -23.15 -5.85 33.96
N PHE A 24 -22.75 -6.99 34.46
CA PHE A 24 -23.63 -8.16 34.47
C PHE A 24 -23.89 -8.72 35.86
N THR A 25 -25.07 -8.53 36.36
CA THR A 25 -25.65 -9.28 37.50
C THR A 25 -26.20 -10.58 36.93
N PHE A 26 -25.44 -11.68 37.08
CA PHE A 26 -25.88 -13.03 36.71
C PHE A 26 -26.85 -13.65 37.71
N ARG A 27 -27.97 -13.05 37.93
CA ARG A 27 -29.05 -13.70 38.67
C ARG A 27 -29.98 -14.40 37.69
N GLY A 28 -29.90 -15.74 37.65
CA GLY A 28 -30.93 -16.58 37.07
C GLY A 28 -30.68 -17.09 35.64
N ARG A 29 -29.45 -17.09 35.12
CA ARG A 29 -29.16 -17.80 33.86
C ARG A 29 -28.77 -19.25 34.10
N PRO A 30 -29.26 -20.21 33.28
CA PRO A 30 -28.80 -21.59 33.34
C PRO A 30 -27.27 -21.71 33.16
N PHE A 31 -26.63 -22.57 33.91
CA PHE A 31 -25.18 -22.87 33.85
C PHE A 31 -24.62 -23.08 32.42
N PRO A 32 -25.32 -23.80 31.51
CA PRO A 32 -24.85 -23.95 30.14
C PRO A 32 -24.70 -22.62 29.36
N GLU A 33 -25.60 -21.66 29.60
CA GLU A 33 -25.54 -20.35 28.95
C GLU A 33 -24.40 -19.50 29.50
N GLU A 34 -24.11 -19.58 30.80
CA GLU A 34 -22.98 -18.89 31.41
C GLU A 34 -21.64 -19.43 30.88
N ILE A 35 -21.47 -20.74 30.78
CA ILE A 35 -20.26 -21.36 30.22
C ILE A 35 -20.12 -21.04 28.74
N ARG A 36 -21.22 -21.14 27.97
CA ARG A 36 -21.21 -20.80 26.55
C ARG A 36 -20.74 -19.36 26.33
N ASP A 37 -21.36 -18.40 27.04
CA ASP A 37 -21.05 -16.99 26.93
C ASP A 37 -19.59 -16.69 27.35
N TYR A 38 -19.09 -17.32 28.40
CA TYR A 38 -17.71 -17.22 28.85
C TYR A 38 -16.71 -17.69 27.79
N TRP A 39 -16.95 -18.84 27.15
CA TRP A 39 -16.10 -19.36 26.11
C TRP A 39 -16.26 -18.57 24.80
N LEU A 40 -17.46 -18.03 24.54
CA LEU A 40 -17.72 -17.12 23.42
C LEU A 40 -16.89 -15.83 23.52
N GLU A 41 -16.73 -15.29 24.71
CA GLU A 41 -15.91 -14.10 24.94
C GLU A 41 -14.40 -14.37 24.88
N ARG A 42 -13.93 -15.48 25.40
CA ARG A 42 -12.52 -15.82 25.51
C ARG A 42 -11.95 -16.56 24.30
N GLY A 43 -12.78 -17.30 23.61
CA GLY A 43 -12.35 -18.26 22.60
C GLY A 43 -11.76 -19.54 23.20
N VAL A 44 -11.75 -20.61 22.39
CA VAL A 44 -11.14 -21.89 22.74
C VAL A 44 -9.88 -22.05 21.91
N SER A 45 -8.72 -22.23 22.55
CA SER A 45 -7.48 -22.47 21.81
C SER A 45 -7.54 -23.81 21.06
N LEU A 46 -6.74 -23.91 19.99
CA LEU A 46 -6.68 -25.13 19.20
C LEU A 46 -6.31 -26.37 20.05
N TYR A 47 -5.38 -26.20 20.99
CA TYR A 47 -4.98 -27.24 21.92
C TYR A 47 -6.16 -27.72 22.79
N TYR A 48 -6.93 -26.80 23.34
CA TYR A 48 -8.12 -27.16 24.11
C TYR A 48 -9.22 -27.74 23.25
N SER A 49 -9.35 -27.29 21.98
CA SER A 49 -10.32 -27.88 21.04
C SER A 49 -10.07 -29.35 20.80
N ALA A 50 -8.83 -29.76 20.58
CA ALA A 50 -8.45 -31.17 20.41
C ALA A 50 -8.78 -31.99 21.65
N ASN A 51 -8.50 -31.45 22.83
CA ASN A 51 -8.83 -32.11 24.10
C ASN A 51 -10.35 -32.24 24.36
N ILE A 52 -11.13 -31.22 23.98
CA ILE A 52 -12.57 -31.23 24.07
C ILE A 52 -13.18 -32.27 23.12
N ILE A 53 -12.68 -32.35 21.87
CA ILE A 53 -13.10 -33.39 20.91
C ILE A 53 -12.83 -34.78 21.45
N ALA A 54 -11.67 -34.99 22.04
CA ALA A 54 -11.35 -36.28 22.71
C ALA A 54 -12.27 -36.55 23.91
N ALA A 55 -12.56 -35.53 24.72
CA ALA A 55 -13.51 -35.66 25.84
C ALA A 55 -14.93 -36.01 25.35
N MET A 56 -15.43 -35.36 24.28
CA MET A 56 -16.72 -35.71 23.66
C MET A 56 -16.75 -37.17 23.20
N ALA A 57 -15.69 -37.66 22.56
CA ALA A 57 -15.58 -39.05 22.16
C ALA A 57 -15.62 -40.01 23.38
N HIS A 58 -15.00 -39.64 24.51
CA HIS A 58 -15.03 -40.40 25.73
C HIS A 58 -16.41 -40.35 26.45
N ILE A 59 -17.12 -39.20 26.38
CA ILE A 59 -18.49 -39.11 26.88
C ILE A 59 -19.43 -40.02 26.09
N ARG A 60 -19.37 -39.96 24.75
CA ARG A 60 -20.16 -40.82 23.85
C ARG A 60 -19.88 -42.30 24.07
N ALA A 61 -18.66 -42.67 24.42
CA ALA A 61 -18.27 -44.04 24.76
C ALA A 61 -18.63 -44.44 26.19
N GLY A 62 -19.30 -43.62 26.97
CA GLY A 62 -19.68 -43.89 28.36
C GLY A 62 -18.50 -43.96 29.34
N ARG A 63 -17.35 -43.40 28.97
CA ARG A 63 -16.13 -43.39 29.79
C ARG A 63 -16.03 -42.12 30.66
N ILE A 64 -16.77 -41.10 30.35
CA ILE A 64 -16.94 -39.90 31.20
C ILE A 64 -18.39 -39.74 31.47
N GLU A 65 -18.71 -39.63 32.73
CA GLU A 65 -20.05 -39.32 33.27
C GLU A 65 -19.97 -38.00 34.04
N ALA A 66 -20.96 -37.14 33.89
CA ALA A 66 -21.03 -35.85 34.57
C ALA A 66 -22.32 -35.73 35.37
N ARG A 67 -22.22 -35.15 36.54
CA ARG A 67 -23.37 -34.74 37.34
C ARG A 67 -23.25 -33.28 37.72
N PHE A 68 -24.38 -32.58 37.78
CA PHE A 68 -24.48 -31.19 38.17
C PHE A 68 -25.17 -31.06 39.52
N VAL A 69 -24.54 -30.30 40.43
CA VAL A 69 -25.12 -30.00 41.74
C VAL A 69 -25.67 -28.58 41.69
N ASP A 70 -26.99 -28.47 41.51
CA ASP A 70 -27.72 -27.23 41.60
C ASP A 70 -28.32 -27.09 43.02
N CYS A 71 -27.68 -26.25 43.82
CA CYS A 71 -28.17 -25.93 45.14
C CYS A 71 -28.29 -24.42 45.32
N GLU A 72 -29.48 -23.86 45.23
CA GLU A 72 -29.73 -22.44 45.43
C GLU A 72 -29.20 -21.91 46.77
N SER A 73 -29.17 -22.77 47.82
CA SER A 73 -28.76 -22.42 49.19
C SER A 73 -27.31 -22.79 49.55
N ARG A 74 -26.66 -23.69 48.81
CA ARG A 74 -25.29 -24.18 49.12
C ARG A 74 -24.51 -24.41 47.83
N ARG A 75 -23.54 -23.59 47.58
CA ARG A 75 -22.67 -23.73 46.40
C ARG A 75 -21.64 -24.82 46.59
N LEU A 76 -21.43 -25.68 45.60
CA LEU A 76 -20.38 -26.66 45.59
C LEU A 76 -19.05 -25.96 45.31
N HIS A 77 -18.17 -25.88 46.35
CA HIS A 77 -16.82 -25.28 46.23
C HIS A 77 -15.72 -26.28 46.60
N ALA A 78 -16.08 -27.56 46.73
CA ALA A 78 -15.14 -28.61 47.09
C ALA A 78 -14.19 -28.96 45.94
N LYS A 79 -12.89 -29.09 46.24
CA LYS A 79 -11.85 -29.55 45.30
C LYS A 79 -11.39 -30.91 45.81
N ILE A 80 -12.01 -31.99 45.28
CA ILE A 80 -11.75 -33.36 45.70
C ILE A 80 -11.39 -34.18 44.48
N TYR A 81 -10.22 -34.79 44.51
CA TYR A 81 -9.69 -35.63 43.41
C TYR A 81 -9.51 -37.06 43.92
N CYS A 82 -10.39 -37.95 43.49
CA CYS A 82 -10.39 -39.35 43.92
C CYS A 82 -9.82 -40.26 42.84
N GLY A 83 -8.77 -40.99 43.17
CA GLY A 83 -8.25 -42.10 42.39
C GLY A 83 -8.42 -43.42 43.15
N ALA A 84 -8.02 -44.51 42.52
CA ALA A 84 -8.11 -45.86 43.12
C ALA A 84 -7.32 -45.99 44.43
N ASP A 85 -6.16 -45.31 44.51
CA ASP A 85 -5.20 -45.50 45.59
C ASP A 85 -4.97 -44.24 46.45
N ALA A 86 -5.51 -43.09 46.04
CA ALA A 86 -5.37 -41.87 46.81
C ALA A 86 -6.54 -40.88 46.58
N VAL A 87 -6.82 -40.09 47.60
CA VAL A 87 -7.76 -38.93 47.53
C VAL A 87 -7.00 -37.69 47.93
N THR A 88 -7.14 -36.62 47.10
CA THR A 88 -6.57 -35.30 47.39
C THR A 88 -7.71 -34.33 47.64
N LEU A 89 -7.63 -33.59 48.76
CA LEU A 89 -8.57 -32.51 49.15
C LEU A 89 -7.77 -31.23 49.30
N GLY A 90 -8.27 -30.10 48.82
CA GLY A 90 -7.57 -28.83 49.05
C GLY A 90 -8.18 -27.63 48.39
N SER A 91 -7.38 -26.62 48.21
CA SER A 91 -7.75 -25.37 47.55
C SER A 91 -7.48 -25.35 46.07
N SER A 92 -6.62 -26.23 45.55
CA SER A 92 -6.20 -26.25 44.13
C SER A 92 -7.35 -26.60 43.20
N ASN A 93 -7.60 -25.74 42.25
CA ASN A 93 -8.42 -26.05 41.07
C ASN A 93 -7.68 -27.02 40.15
N PHE A 94 -8.42 -27.87 39.41
CA PHE A 94 -7.85 -28.79 38.43
C PHE A 94 -7.44 -28.02 37.15
N THR A 95 -6.50 -27.11 37.31
CA THR A 95 -5.92 -26.29 36.24
C THR A 95 -4.41 -26.31 36.34
N ALA A 96 -3.69 -26.04 35.25
CA ALA A 96 -2.24 -25.94 35.28
C ALA A 96 -1.76 -24.89 36.30
N ASN A 97 -2.49 -23.75 36.41
CA ASN A 97 -2.18 -22.72 37.39
C ASN A 97 -2.40 -23.21 38.83
N GLY A 98 -3.53 -23.87 39.13
CA GLY A 98 -3.86 -24.36 40.47
C GLY A 98 -3.02 -25.55 40.91
N LEU A 99 -2.49 -26.35 39.98
CA LEU A 99 -1.68 -27.53 40.29
C LEU A 99 -0.16 -27.24 40.33
N ASP A 100 0.32 -26.25 39.57
CA ASP A 100 1.74 -26.07 39.33
C ASP A 100 2.27 -24.63 39.53
N ARG A 101 1.40 -23.61 39.49
CA ARG A 101 1.85 -22.21 39.48
C ARG A 101 1.34 -21.34 40.65
N GLN A 102 0.34 -21.79 41.38
CA GLN A 102 -0.23 -21.07 42.52
C GLN A 102 0.21 -21.72 43.83
N LEU A 103 0.37 -20.87 44.85
CA LEU A 103 0.61 -21.39 46.23
C LEU A 103 -0.72 -21.88 46.77
N GLU A 104 -0.87 -23.20 46.76
CA GLU A 104 -2.08 -23.91 47.18
C GLU A 104 -1.77 -24.88 48.29
N CYS A 105 -2.76 -25.22 49.08
CA CYS A 105 -2.65 -26.19 50.17
C CYS A 105 -3.54 -27.39 49.91
N ASN A 106 -2.93 -28.55 49.75
CA ASN A 106 -3.64 -29.80 49.52
C ASN A 106 -3.23 -30.87 50.51
N ALA A 107 -4.17 -31.63 50.97
CA ALA A 107 -3.96 -32.86 51.76
C ALA A 107 -4.21 -34.09 50.88
N ARG A 108 -3.25 -35.01 50.83
CA ARG A 108 -3.38 -36.28 50.07
C ARG A 108 -3.38 -37.45 51.05
N PHE A 109 -4.40 -38.26 50.95
CA PHE A 109 -4.56 -39.50 51.76
C PHE A 109 -4.40 -40.72 50.86
N GLN A 110 -3.47 -41.55 51.21
CA GLN A 110 -3.20 -42.80 50.48
C GLN A 110 -3.96 -43.99 51.10
N ARG A 111 -4.53 -44.79 50.24
CA ARG A 111 -5.31 -45.99 50.65
C ARG A 111 -4.54 -46.93 51.57
N GLU A 112 -3.24 -47.09 51.35
CA GLU A 112 -2.37 -48.00 52.15
C GLU A 112 -1.99 -47.40 53.50
N HIS A 113 -1.72 -46.08 53.55
CA HIS A 113 -1.14 -45.45 54.73
C HIS A 113 -2.18 -44.72 55.60
N ASP A 114 -3.27 -44.19 54.99
CA ASP A 114 -4.28 -43.38 55.67
C ASP A 114 -5.69 -44.01 55.50
N LYS A 115 -5.87 -45.28 55.67
CA LYS A 115 -7.10 -46.04 55.37
C LYS A 115 -8.40 -45.36 55.86
N LYS A 116 -8.42 -44.80 57.08
CA LYS A 116 -9.59 -44.14 57.65
C LYS A 116 -9.91 -42.84 56.91
N ARG A 117 -8.92 -41.95 56.77
CA ARG A 117 -9.10 -40.63 56.11
C ARG A 117 -9.36 -40.78 54.60
N PHE A 118 -8.72 -41.76 53.95
CA PHE A 118 -9.01 -42.12 52.57
C PHE A 118 -10.48 -42.50 52.39
N ARG A 119 -11.01 -43.36 53.29
CA ARG A 119 -12.40 -43.82 53.22
C ARG A 119 -13.39 -42.69 53.53
N GLU A 120 -13.10 -41.82 54.49
CA GLU A 120 -13.92 -40.64 54.81
C GLU A 120 -13.93 -39.64 53.66
N ALA A 121 -12.81 -39.28 53.07
CA ALA A 121 -12.71 -38.39 51.94
C ALA A 121 -13.38 -38.97 50.67
N SER A 122 -13.23 -40.28 50.42
CA SER A 122 -13.94 -40.93 49.31
C SER A 122 -15.46 -40.97 49.53
N LEU A 123 -15.92 -41.10 50.73
CA LEU A 123 -17.35 -41.06 51.08
C LEU A 123 -17.94 -39.64 50.84
N ILE A 124 -17.20 -38.61 51.15
CA ILE A 124 -17.60 -37.21 50.86
C ILE A 124 -17.75 -37.02 49.35
N ALA A 125 -16.81 -37.49 48.57
CA ALA A 125 -16.89 -37.39 47.09
C ALA A 125 -18.10 -38.17 46.54
N GLU A 126 -18.35 -39.40 47.09
CA GLU A 126 -19.52 -40.22 46.69
C GLU A 126 -20.85 -39.56 47.08
N ASN A 127 -20.90 -38.88 48.21
CA ASN A 127 -22.08 -38.12 48.64
C ASN A 127 -22.36 -36.94 47.69
N TYR A 128 -21.33 -36.22 47.27
CA TYR A 128 -21.49 -35.14 46.25
C TYR A 128 -21.93 -35.71 44.91
N TRP A 129 -21.42 -36.86 44.50
CA TRP A 129 -21.88 -37.55 43.31
C TRP A 129 -23.36 -37.89 43.40
N ASN A 130 -23.82 -38.48 44.54
CA ASN A 130 -25.21 -38.90 44.74
C ASN A 130 -26.21 -37.75 44.84
N ILE A 131 -25.80 -36.56 45.29
CA ILE A 131 -26.64 -35.35 45.35
C ILE A 131 -26.81 -34.76 43.94
N GLY A 132 -25.83 -34.91 43.07
CA GLY A 132 -25.87 -34.38 41.72
C GLY A 132 -26.87 -35.06 40.80
N THR A 133 -27.56 -34.31 39.99
CA THR A 133 -28.39 -34.81 38.88
C THR A 133 -27.52 -35.15 37.68
N ASP A 134 -27.90 -36.13 36.86
CA ASP A 134 -27.19 -36.49 35.64
C ASP A 134 -27.17 -35.28 34.70
N TYR A 135 -25.99 -35.00 34.21
CA TYR A 135 -25.70 -33.86 33.31
C TYR A 135 -24.84 -34.29 32.13
N THR A 136 -24.72 -35.57 31.89
CA THR A 136 -23.80 -36.14 30.92
C THR A 136 -24.16 -35.75 29.49
N GLN A 137 -25.45 -35.83 29.16
CA GLN A 137 -25.93 -35.48 27.81
C GLN A 137 -25.96 -33.98 27.59
N GLU A 138 -26.31 -33.19 28.59
CA GLU A 138 -26.28 -31.71 28.53
C GLU A 138 -24.85 -31.19 28.38
N LEU A 139 -23.89 -31.82 29.10
CA LEU A 139 -22.47 -31.51 28.94
C LEU A 139 -21.99 -31.82 27.52
N LEU A 140 -22.37 -32.97 26.96
CA LEU A 140 -22.05 -33.33 25.59
C LEU A 140 -22.64 -32.32 24.61
N ALA A 141 -23.92 -31.96 24.74
CA ALA A 141 -24.58 -30.98 23.90
C ALA A 141 -23.93 -29.58 23.99
N LEU A 142 -23.51 -29.17 25.21
CA LEU A 142 -22.74 -27.95 25.40
C LEU A 142 -21.39 -27.97 24.66
N LEU A 143 -20.63 -29.07 24.83
CA LEU A 143 -19.33 -29.23 24.13
C LEU A 143 -19.51 -29.28 22.62
N GLU A 144 -20.57 -29.91 22.11
CA GLU A 144 -20.93 -29.94 20.69
C GLU A 144 -21.27 -28.54 20.13
N GLN A 145 -21.94 -27.70 20.93
CA GLN A 145 -22.19 -26.30 20.56
C GLN A 145 -20.88 -25.47 20.49
N LEU A 146 -19.94 -25.74 21.41
CA LEU A 146 -18.65 -25.04 21.46
C LEU A 146 -17.71 -25.50 20.37
N LEU A 147 -17.79 -26.76 19.91
CA LEU A 147 -16.85 -27.39 19.00
C LEU A 147 -17.54 -28.17 17.90
N ARG A 148 -17.82 -27.53 16.80
CA ARG A 148 -18.26 -28.20 15.59
C ARG A 148 -17.03 -28.66 14.79
N VAL A 149 -16.95 -29.95 14.44
CA VAL A 149 -16.01 -30.46 13.44
C VAL A 149 -16.33 -29.81 12.11
N VAL A 150 -15.33 -29.18 11.49
CA VAL A 150 -15.50 -28.46 10.24
C VAL A 150 -14.73 -29.13 9.11
N THR A 151 -15.24 -28.98 7.90
CA THR A 151 -14.53 -29.40 6.70
C THR A 151 -13.34 -28.44 6.43
N TRP A 152 -12.41 -28.88 5.59
CA TRP A 152 -11.30 -28.03 5.20
C TRP A 152 -11.80 -26.79 4.42
N GLN A 153 -12.89 -26.92 3.64
CA GLN A 153 -13.52 -25.80 2.94
C GLN A 153 -14.02 -24.74 3.94
N GLU A 154 -14.69 -25.17 5.00
CA GLU A 154 -15.18 -24.28 6.06
C GLU A 154 -14.01 -23.58 6.79
N ALA A 155 -12.94 -24.34 7.11
CA ALA A 155 -11.75 -23.78 7.76
C ALA A 155 -11.05 -22.74 6.87
N LEU A 156 -10.91 -23.03 5.58
CA LEU A 156 -10.31 -22.10 4.61
C LEU A 156 -11.20 -20.90 4.34
N ALA A 157 -12.52 -21.10 4.19
CA ALA A 157 -13.49 -20.01 4.04
C ALA A 157 -13.42 -19.02 5.20
N ARG A 158 -13.30 -19.54 6.41
CA ARG A 158 -13.12 -18.72 7.61
C ARG A 158 -11.84 -17.87 7.55
N ALA A 159 -10.72 -18.51 7.21
CA ALA A 159 -9.45 -17.80 7.09
C ALA A 159 -9.49 -16.72 6.00
N CYS A 160 -10.11 -17.02 4.85
CA CYS A 160 -10.30 -16.07 3.75
C CYS A 160 -11.21 -14.90 4.17
N ALA A 161 -12.35 -15.16 4.82
CA ALA A 161 -13.28 -14.11 5.27
C ALA A 161 -12.60 -13.16 6.28
N GLU A 162 -11.90 -13.69 7.27
CA GLU A 162 -11.16 -12.87 8.23
C GLU A 162 -10.18 -11.91 7.55
N LEU A 163 -9.48 -12.40 6.52
CA LEU A 163 -8.48 -11.61 5.81
C LEU A 163 -9.10 -10.64 4.81
N LEU A 164 -10.08 -11.10 4.00
CA LEU A 164 -10.65 -10.32 2.91
C LEU A 164 -11.66 -9.27 3.39
N GLU A 165 -12.43 -9.54 4.45
CA GLU A 165 -13.45 -8.62 4.97
C GLU A 165 -12.91 -7.73 6.10
N GLY A 166 -11.73 -8.02 6.64
CA GLY A 166 -11.07 -7.19 7.64
C GLY A 166 -11.77 -7.14 8.99
N GLU A 167 -12.58 -8.15 9.32
CA GLU A 167 -13.37 -8.22 10.55
C GLU A 167 -12.53 -8.08 11.83
N TRP A 168 -11.29 -8.56 11.82
CA TRP A 168 -10.34 -8.44 12.92
C TRP A 168 -10.06 -6.97 13.33
N ALA A 169 -10.20 -6.03 12.38
CA ALA A 169 -10.01 -4.60 12.62
C ALA A 169 -11.33 -3.84 12.85
N ALA A 170 -12.49 -4.43 12.51
CA ALA A 170 -13.78 -3.75 12.52
C ALA A 170 -14.10 -3.14 13.89
N ARG A 171 -14.02 -3.92 14.96
CA ARG A 171 -14.32 -3.45 16.33
C ARG A 171 -13.37 -2.34 16.80
N TYR A 172 -12.12 -2.41 16.39
CA TYR A 172 -11.13 -1.37 16.71
C TYR A 172 -11.43 -0.08 15.97
N LEU A 173 -11.82 -0.18 14.71
CA LEU A 173 -12.19 0.97 13.88
C LEU A 173 -13.51 1.59 14.32
N GLU A 174 -14.50 0.78 14.71
CA GLU A 174 -15.78 1.26 15.27
C GLU A 174 -15.57 2.10 16.54
N GLY A 175 -14.74 1.65 17.48
CA GLY A 175 -14.42 2.40 18.69
C GLY A 175 -13.67 3.72 18.45
N GLN A 176 -13.04 3.89 17.28
CA GLN A 176 -12.39 5.15 16.89
C GLN A 176 -13.33 6.12 16.15
N LEU A 177 -14.41 5.60 15.53
CA LEU A 177 -15.36 6.39 14.76
C LEU A 177 -16.26 7.28 15.66
N ASP A 178 -16.42 6.93 16.92
CA ASP A 178 -17.20 7.72 17.90
C ASP A 178 -16.57 9.10 18.23
N LEU A 179 -15.39 9.40 17.69
CA LEU A 179 -14.65 10.62 17.98
C LEU A 179 -14.69 11.68 16.85
N GLY A 180 -15.46 11.46 15.78
CA GLY A 180 -15.50 12.40 14.66
C GLY A 180 -16.80 12.37 13.85
N ASP A 181 -17.16 13.52 13.26
CA ASP A 181 -18.36 13.71 12.44
C ASP A 181 -18.36 12.97 11.08
N THR A 182 -17.31 12.21 10.76
CA THR A 182 -17.14 11.59 9.43
C THR A 182 -17.30 10.09 9.45
N ARG A 183 -18.41 9.64 8.88
CA ARG A 183 -18.68 8.21 8.65
C ARG A 183 -17.80 7.67 7.50
N LEU A 184 -17.01 6.62 7.76
CA LEU A 184 -16.30 5.88 6.72
C LEU A 184 -17.23 4.90 6.01
N TRP A 185 -17.10 4.80 4.70
CA TRP A 185 -17.75 3.73 3.94
C TRP A 185 -17.14 2.37 4.27
N PRO A 186 -17.89 1.26 4.15
CA PRO A 186 -17.35 -0.08 4.38
C PRO A 186 -16.09 -0.38 3.57
N SER A 187 -16.03 0.07 2.30
CA SER A 187 -14.82 -0.07 1.47
C SER A 187 -13.61 0.69 2.02
N GLN A 188 -13.82 1.83 2.69
CA GLN A 188 -12.72 2.57 3.33
C GLN A 188 -12.25 1.88 4.60
N GLN A 189 -13.18 1.36 5.42
CA GLN A 189 -12.86 0.56 6.61
C GLN A 189 -12.07 -0.70 6.22
N LEU A 190 -12.54 -1.42 5.20
CA LEU A 190 -11.83 -2.57 4.63
C LEU A 190 -10.44 -2.19 4.12
N GLY A 191 -10.34 -1.07 3.40
CA GLY A 191 -9.04 -0.58 2.92
C GLY A 191 -8.06 -0.26 4.04
N ILE A 192 -8.53 0.30 5.16
CA ILE A 192 -7.71 0.54 6.35
C ILE A 192 -7.27 -0.79 6.96
N ALA A 193 -8.19 -1.76 7.14
CA ALA A 193 -7.86 -3.07 7.66
C ALA A 193 -6.79 -3.78 6.81
N GLN A 194 -6.97 -3.80 5.49
CA GLN A 194 -6.02 -4.40 4.57
C GLN A 194 -4.67 -3.67 4.55
N ALA A 195 -4.66 -2.34 4.59
CA ALA A 195 -3.41 -1.57 4.68
C ALA A 195 -2.67 -1.83 6.00
N LEU A 196 -3.39 -1.93 7.13
CA LEU A 196 -2.82 -2.32 8.42
C LEU A 196 -2.23 -3.73 8.36
N TRP A 197 -2.94 -4.68 7.71
CA TRP A 197 -2.41 -6.02 7.52
C TRP A 197 -1.06 -6.02 6.78
N VAL A 198 -0.95 -5.26 5.69
CA VAL A 198 0.30 -5.13 4.92
C VAL A 198 1.39 -4.50 5.78
N ILE A 199 1.10 -3.44 6.52
CA ILE A 199 2.09 -2.77 7.40
C ILE A 199 2.57 -3.72 8.51
N GLU A 200 1.67 -4.44 9.18
CA GLU A 200 2.02 -5.31 10.31
C GLU A 200 2.73 -6.59 9.89
N ASN A 201 2.43 -7.14 8.71
CA ASN A 201 3.06 -8.37 8.24
C ASN A 201 4.29 -8.13 7.34
N ILE A 202 4.39 -6.96 6.69
CA ILE A 202 5.43 -6.70 5.69
C ILE A 202 6.26 -5.46 6.04
N GLY A 203 5.66 -4.40 6.64
CA GLY A 203 6.37 -3.24 7.18
C GLY A 203 6.01 -1.90 6.56
N SER A 204 5.57 -1.86 5.29
CA SER A 204 5.15 -0.65 4.57
C SER A 204 4.02 -0.98 3.62
N VAL A 205 3.29 0.04 3.12
CA VAL A 205 2.17 -0.18 2.19
C VAL A 205 2.15 0.82 1.04
N LEU A 206 1.77 0.34 -0.14
CA LEU A 206 1.43 1.14 -1.31
C LEU A 206 -0.08 1.06 -1.55
N VAL A 207 -0.79 2.15 -1.30
CA VAL A 207 -2.23 2.28 -1.56
C VAL A 207 -2.42 2.82 -2.96
N ALA A 208 -2.92 1.97 -3.83
CA ALA A 208 -3.00 2.21 -5.27
C ALA A 208 -4.45 2.21 -5.80
N ASP A 209 -5.40 2.52 -4.96
CA ASP A 209 -6.82 2.64 -5.30
C ASP A 209 -7.07 3.72 -6.37
N PRO A 210 -8.12 3.60 -7.21
CA PRO A 210 -8.42 4.56 -8.25
C PRO A 210 -8.71 5.96 -7.70
N THR A 211 -8.58 6.98 -8.55
CA THR A 211 -9.03 8.34 -8.23
C THR A 211 -10.49 8.32 -7.80
N GLY A 212 -10.85 9.17 -6.83
CA GLY A 212 -12.24 9.28 -6.37
C GLY A 212 -12.72 8.20 -5.40
N SER A 213 -11.89 7.22 -5.03
CA SER A 213 -12.22 6.20 -4.00
C SER A 213 -12.26 6.72 -2.56
N GLY A 214 -11.89 7.98 -2.34
CA GLY A 214 -11.77 8.57 -1.01
C GLY A 214 -10.45 8.24 -0.30
N LYS A 215 -9.36 7.98 -1.06
CA LYS A 215 -8.01 7.69 -0.51
C LYS A 215 -7.54 8.66 0.57
N THR A 216 -7.80 9.96 0.40
CA THR A 216 -7.39 10.99 1.37
C THR A 216 -8.04 10.78 2.72
N ARG A 217 -9.35 10.52 2.75
CA ARG A 217 -10.11 10.20 3.98
C ARG A 217 -9.63 8.88 4.59
N MET A 218 -9.59 7.83 3.79
CA MET A 218 -9.08 6.52 4.23
C MET A 218 -7.65 6.64 4.76
N GLY A 219 -6.79 7.38 4.06
CA GLY A 219 -5.39 7.60 4.43
C GLY A 219 -5.24 8.38 5.75
N ALA A 220 -6.04 9.42 5.98
CA ALA A 220 -6.03 10.16 7.23
C ALA A 220 -6.40 9.25 8.42
N HIS A 221 -7.45 8.45 8.28
CA HIS A 221 -7.86 7.48 9.30
C HIS A 221 -6.84 6.35 9.48
N LEU A 222 -6.21 5.86 8.41
CA LEU A 222 -5.10 4.88 8.49
C LEU A 222 -3.94 5.44 9.31
N VAL A 223 -3.48 6.64 8.99
CA VAL A 223 -2.36 7.29 9.70
C VAL A 223 -2.74 7.54 11.16
N ARG A 224 -3.95 7.99 11.45
CA ARG A 224 -4.45 8.13 12.81
C ARG A 224 -4.40 6.81 13.57
N THR A 225 -4.90 5.74 12.96
CA THR A 225 -4.88 4.39 13.55
C THR A 225 -3.45 3.95 13.89
N LEU A 226 -2.49 4.21 12.99
CA LEU A 226 -1.08 3.91 13.25
C LEU A 226 -0.51 4.74 14.41
N VAL A 227 -0.82 6.04 14.47
CA VAL A 227 -0.42 6.92 15.57
C VAL A 227 -0.98 6.43 16.90
N ASP A 228 -2.28 6.11 16.95
CA ASP A 228 -2.93 5.64 18.18
C ASP A 228 -2.39 4.28 18.64
N ARG A 229 -2.05 3.37 17.72
CA ARG A 229 -1.39 2.10 18.02
C ARG A 229 0.03 2.32 18.57
N MET A 230 0.79 3.27 18.03
CA MET A 230 2.12 3.59 18.57
C MET A 230 2.04 4.15 19.97
N TRP A 231 1.05 5.00 20.24
CA TRP A 231 0.82 5.54 21.59
C TRP A 231 0.38 4.46 22.56
N SER A 232 -0.58 3.65 22.21
CA SER A 232 -1.13 2.59 23.07
C SER A 232 -0.10 1.51 23.43
N LYS A 233 0.87 1.28 22.53
CA LYS A 233 1.98 0.34 22.75
C LYS A 233 3.20 0.99 23.44
N GLY A 234 3.12 2.28 23.82
CA GLY A 234 4.24 3.00 24.43
C GLY A 234 5.44 3.25 23.48
N ARG A 235 5.21 3.20 22.16
CA ARG A 235 6.28 3.27 21.14
C ARG A 235 6.44 4.64 20.51
N ALA A 236 5.64 5.62 20.91
CA ALA A 236 5.77 6.97 20.41
C ALA A 236 7.07 7.60 20.89
N ARG A 237 7.94 7.99 19.95
CA ARG A 237 9.24 8.63 20.25
C ARG A 237 9.13 10.12 20.57
N HIS A 238 8.00 10.73 20.26
CA HIS A 238 7.76 12.14 20.41
C HIS A 238 6.70 12.41 21.48
N ASN A 239 6.90 13.50 22.22
CA ASN A 239 5.95 13.91 23.27
C ASN A 239 4.62 14.45 22.69
N ALA A 240 4.60 14.83 21.41
CA ALA A 240 3.41 15.31 20.71
C ALA A 240 3.06 14.39 19.55
N ARG A 241 1.77 14.01 19.43
CA ARG A 241 1.30 13.11 18.37
C ARG A 241 1.58 13.62 16.95
N ARG A 242 1.57 14.94 16.74
CA ARG A 242 1.86 15.55 15.43
C ARG A 242 3.27 15.31 14.92
N ASP A 243 4.22 15.08 15.81
CA ASP A 243 5.61 14.87 15.43
C ASP A 243 5.90 13.43 15.01
N ILE A 244 4.92 12.53 15.22
CA ILE A 244 5.02 11.12 14.85
C ILE A 244 4.80 10.93 13.35
N SER A 245 3.80 11.65 12.78
CA SER A 245 3.38 11.47 11.38
C SER A 245 3.68 12.69 10.52
N VAL A 246 4.32 12.44 9.38
CA VAL A 246 4.62 13.45 8.36
C VAL A 246 4.03 13.00 7.03
N LEU A 247 3.29 13.89 6.38
CA LEU A 247 2.79 13.71 5.02
C LEU A 247 3.53 14.62 4.05
N VAL A 248 4.11 14.04 3.02
CA VAL A 248 4.67 14.77 1.88
C VAL A 248 3.68 14.69 0.73
N CYS A 249 3.16 15.83 0.28
CA CYS A 249 2.10 15.88 -0.75
C CYS A 249 2.26 17.08 -1.70
N PRO A 250 1.57 17.07 -2.87
CA PRO A 250 1.45 18.26 -3.71
C PRO A 250 0.74 19.40 -2.95
N PRO A 251 1.15 20.66 -3.16
CA PRO A 251 0.48 21.81 -2.53
C PRO A 251 -1.03 21.87 -2.82
N ALA A 252 -1.46 21.39 -3.98
CA ALA A 252 -2.86 21.43 -4.39
C ALA A 252 -3.77 20.54 -3.55
N VAL A 253 -3.27 19.42 -3.01
CA VAL A 253 -4.06 18.46 -2.20
C VAL A 253 -3.89 18.68 -0.69
N GLU A 254 -2.93 19.48 -0.27
CA GLU A 254 -2.64 19.75 1.14
C GLU A 254 -3.88 20.22 1.93
N PRO A 255 -4.71 21.18 1.43
CA PRO A 255 -5.91 21.61 2.17
C PRO A 255 -6.93 20.48 2.38
N THR A 256 -7.04 19.56 1.43
CA THR A 256 -7.94 18.40 1.53
C THR A 256 -7.43 17.43 2.61
N TRP A 257 -6.13 17.15 2.63
CA TRP A 257 -5.53 16.31 3.67
C TRP A 257 -5.67 16.92 5.06
N GLN A 258 -5.45 18.24 5.20
CA GLN A 258 -5.62 18.93 6.49
C GLN A 258 -7.07 18.90 6.96
N LYS A 259 -8.04 19.06 6.05
CA LYS A 259 -9.46 18.94 6.35
C LYS A 259 -9.81 17.56 6.87
N GLU A 260 -9.42 16.49 6.15
CA GLU A 260 -9.71 15.11 6.56
C GLU A 260 -8.95 14.73 7.85
N ALA A 261 -7.72 15.20 8.03
CA ALA A 261 -6.98 15.01 9.27
C ALA A 261 -7.68 15.69 10.47
N THR A 262 -8.18 16.90 10.29
CA THR A 262 -8.95 17.62 11.32
C THR A 262 -10.24 16.88 11.65
N ASN A 263 -10.96 16.43 10.62
CA ASN A 263 -12.23 15.69 10.78
C ASN A 263 -12.06 14.40 11.58
N CYS A 264 -10.94 13.71 11.44
CA CYS A 264 -10.65 12.50 12.19
C CYS A 264 -9.80 12.73 13.46
N GLY A 265 -9.49 13.97 13.82
CA GLY A 265 -8.69 14.31 15.00
C GLY A 265 -7.21 13.89 14.90
N LEU A 266 -6.67 13.82 13.68
CA LEU A 266 -5.25 13.52 13.43
C LEU A 266 -4.44 14.82 13.39
N PRO A 267 -3.50 15.06 14.30
CA PRO A 267 -2.53 16.14 14.18
C PRO A 267 -1.45 15.75 13.17
N LEU A 268 -1.62 16.14 11.91
CA LEU A 268 -0.77 15.78 10.78
C LEU A 268 0.17 16.93 10.40
N GLN A 269 1.47 16.65 10.27
CA GLN A 269 2.41 17.58 9.65
C GLN A 269 2.43 17.37 8.13
N THR A 270 1.92 18.34 7.39
CA THR A 270 2.02 18.36 5.94
C THR A 270 3.28 19.08 5.46
N ARG A 271 3.86 18.59 4.37
CA ARG A 271 5.06 19.15 3.71
C ARG A 271 4.90 19.06 2.20
N SER A 272 5.27 20.13 1.51
CA SER A 272 5.22 20.16 0.05
C SER A 272 6.43 19.47 -0.58
N HIS A 273 6.20 18.57 -1.56
CA HIS A 273 7.31 17.96 -2.31
C HIS A 273 8.08 18.94 -3.19
N GLY A 274 7.49 20.05 -3.62
CA GLY A 274 8.18 21.11 -4.35
C GLY A 274 9.35 21.71 -3.57
N VAL A 275 9.23 21.81 -2.26
CA VAL A 275 10.28 22.33 -1.35
C VAL A 275 11.53 21.43 -1.36
N LEU A 276 11.37 20.11 -1.51
CA LEU A 276 12.50 19.16 -1.52
C LEU A 276 13.34 19.23 -2.81
N SER A 277 12.87 19.92 -3.84
CA SER A 277 13.57 20.00 -5.14
C SER A 277 14.73 21.00 -5.14
N ARG A 278 14.71 22.03 -4.30
CA ARG A 278 15.70 23.13 -4.28
C ARG A 278 16.17 23.43 -2.86
N LYS A 279 17.50 23.39 -2.64
CA LYS A 279 18.10 23.68 -1.30
C LYS A 279 17.79 25.07 -0.79
N ASP A 280 17.65 26.04 -1.70
CA ASP A 280 17.42 27.44 -1.39
C ASP A 280 15.92 27.75 -1.18
N SER A 281 15.06 26.73 -1.26
CA SER A 281 13.62 26.91 -1.00
C SER A 281 13.39 27.20 0.48
N GLN A 282 12.55 28.19 0.75
CA GLN A 282 12.10 28.46 2.11
C GLN A 282 11.48 27.19 2.75
N GLY A 283 11.91 26.83 3.95
CA GLY A 283 11.44 25.64 4.66
C GLY A 283 12.08 24.31 4.23
N TYR A 284 13.11 24.30 3.35
CA TYR A 284 13.80 23.08 2.95
C TYR A 284 14.40 22.32 4.13
N ALA A 285 15.18 23.01 4.97
CA ALA A 285 15.84 22.38 6.12
C ALA A 285 14.83 21.77 7.12
N GLU A 286 13.73 22.48 7.36
CA GLU A 286 12.63 22.01 8.22
C GLU A 286 11.92 20.79 7.64
N THR A 287 11.67 20.79 6.33
CA THR A 287 11.02 19.68 5.63
C THR A 287 11.90 18.43 5.67
N VAL A 288 13.19 18.56 5.38
CA VAL A 288 14.15 17.45 5.46
C VAL A 288 14.25 16.93 6.91
N ALA A 289 14.30 17.82 7.90
CA ALA A 289 14.33 17.42 9.30
C ALA A 289 13.05 16.69 9.73
N ALA A 290 11.87 17.14 9.26
CA ALA A 290 10.60 16.48 9.52
C ALA A 290 10.57 15.07 8.92
N VAL A 291 10.92 14.91 7.64
CA VAL A 291 11.01 13.61 6.95
C VAL A 291 11.94 12.65 7.69
N ARG A 292 13.11 13.12 8.11
CA ARG A 292 14.10 12.28 8.82
C ARG A 292 13.65 11.87 10.22
N ARG A 293 12.83 12.66 10.90
CA ARG A 293 12.32 12.36 12.25
C ARG A 293 11.01 11.58 12.27
N ALA A 294 10.29 11.54 11.16
CA ALA A 294 9.00 10.86 11.08
C ALA A 294 9.08 9.40 11.55
N GLN A 295 8.12 8.97 12.35
CA GLN A 295 7.89 7.55 12.64
C GLN A 295 6.99 6.92 11.59
N ILE A 296 5.98 7.67 11.16
CA ILE A 296 5.11 7.32 10.03
C ILE A 296 5.37 8.36 8.94
N LEU A 297 5.93 7.91 7.82
CA LEU A 297 6.13 8.74 6.65
C LEU A 297 5.09 8.39 5.60
N SER A 298 4.20 9.33 5.32
CA SER A 298 3.19 9.22 4.27
C SER A 298 3.59 10.07 3.07
N ILE A 299 3.40 9.54 1.86
CA ILE A 299 3.73 10.23 0.61
C ILE A 299 2.53 10.12 -0.31
N ASP A 300 1.90 11.25 -0.62
CA ASP A 300 0.84 11.32 -1.62
C ASP A 300 1.42 11.60 -2.99
N GLU A 301 0.80 11.06 -4.03
CA GLU A 301 1.28 11.05 -5.41
C GLU A 301 2.74 10.52 -5.49
N ALA A 302 2.96 9.34 -4.89
CA ALA A 302 4.28 8.72 -4.75
C ALA A 302 5.03 8.53 -6.08
N HIS A 303 4.32 8.46 -7.21
CA HIS A 303 4.91 8.40 -8.54
C HIS A 303 5.84 9.59 -8.86
N ASN A 304 5.70 10.72 -8.16
CA ASN A 304 6.60 11.87 -8.31
C ASN A 304 8.02 11.63 -7.77
N PHE A 305 8.26 10.54 -7.05
CA PHE A 305 9.53 10.20 -6.42
C PHE A 305 10.22 8.98 -7.04
N LEU A 306 9.80 8.54 -8.23
CA LEU A 306 10.37 7.36 -8.89
C LEU A 306 11.76 7.62 -9.53
N ASN A 307 12.17 8.85 -9.75
CA ASN A 307 13.49 9.17 -10.26
C ASN A 307 14.53 9.17 -9.12
N LEU A 308 15.32 8.09 -8.99
CA LEU A 308 16.41 7.95 -8.00
C LEU A 308 17.50 9.02 -8.13
N GLY A 309 17.70 9.57 -9.32
CA GLY A 309 18.66 10.66 -9.57
C GLY A 309 18.19 12.01 -9.05
N SER A 310 16.91 12.18 -8.78
CA SER A 310 16.37 13.44 -8.32
C SER A 310 16.69 13.66 -6.83
N LYS A 311 17.03 14.92 -6.51
CA LYS A 311 17.36 15.33 -5.15
C LYS A 311 16.21 15.09 -4.17
N ARG A 312 14.97 15.44 -4.57
CA ARG A 312 13.78 15.22 -3.73
C ARG A 312 13.57 13.77 -3.36
N THR A 313 13.83 12.82 -4.29
CA THR A 313 13.75 11.40 -4.03
C THR A 313 14.83 10.97 -3.04
N GLN A 314 16.07 11.45 -3.20
CA GLN A 314 17.15 11.13 -2.27
C GLN A 314 16.88 11.59 -0.83
N GLU A 315 16.23 12.76 -0.64
CA GLU A 315 15.85 13.23 0.70
C GLU A 315 14.74 12.35 1.31
N ILE A 316 13.75 11.93 0.51
CA ILE A 316 12.71 10.99 0.97
C ILE A 316 13.32 9.64 1.36
N LEU A 317 14.23 9.11 0.56
CA LEU A 317 14.88 7.84 0.83
C LEU A 317 15.81 7.88 2.07
N ALA A 318 16.21 9.06 2.52
CA ALA A 318 17.02 9.24 3.73
C ALA A 318 16.18 9.29 5.02
N ASN A 319 14.97 8.72 5.02
CA ASN A 319 14.12 8.60 6.19
C ASN A 319 14.49 7.37 7.05
N MET A 320 13.99 7.37 8.27
CA MET A 320 14.11 6.26 9.23
C MET A 320 12.75 5.91 9.85
N ALA A 321 11.70 6.06 9.06
CA ALA A 321 10.35 5.77 9.50
C ALA A 321 10.20 4.28 9.88
N ASP A 322 9.36 4.02 10.88
CA ASP A 322 8.99 2.65 11.24
C ASP A 322 8.05 2.08 10.18
N SER A 323 7.17 2.93 9.63
CA SER A 323 6.26 2.58 8.55
C SER A 323 6.25 3.66 7.48
N VAL A 324 6.26 3.25 6.21
CA VAL A 324 6.08 4.12 5.04
C VAL A 324 4.74 3.80 4.39
N VAL A 325 3.93 4.83 4.15
CA VAL A 325 2.63 4.73 3.50
C VAL A 325 2.66 5.53 2.21
N LEU A 326 2.63 4.84 1.09
CA LEU A 326 2.63 5.46 -0.24
C LEU A 326 1.21 5.49 -0.80
N PHE A 327 0.79 6.65 -1.31
CA PHE A 327 -0.48 6.81 -2.02
C PHE A 327 -0.22 7.19 -3.47
N THR A 328 -0.88 6.51 -4.40
CA THR A 328 -0.88 6.88 -5.81
C THR A 328 -2.12 6.28 -6.48
N ALA A 329 -2.67 6.98 -7.46
CA ALA A 329 -3.77 6.44 -8.28
C ALA A 329 -3.27 5.96 -9.64
N THR A 330 -2.07 6.38 -10.03
CA THR A 330 -1.55 6.17 -11.37
C THR A 330 -0.59 5.00 -11.42
N PRO A 331 -0.65 4.18 -12.47
CA PRO A 331 0.25 3.05 -12.66
C PRO A 331 1.70 3.52 -12.83
N ILE A 332 2.62 2.61 -12.54
CA ILE A 332 4.06 2.81 -12.69
C ILE A 332 4.41 2.40 -14.11
N ASN A 333 4.43 3.38 -15.03
CA ASN A 333 4.54 3.10 -16.47
C ASN A 333 5.93 3.40 -17.09
N ARG A 334 6.98 3.58 -16.30
CA ARG A 334 8.27 4.05 -16.81
C ARG A 334 9.36 3.01 -16.95
N GLY A 335 9.10 1.75 -16.61
CA GLY A 335 10.03 0.64 -16.78
C GLY A 335 10.74 0.18 -15.51
N ALA A 336 11.72 -0.69 -15.69
CA ALA A 336 12.36 -1.45 -14.61
C ALA A 336 13.02 -0.59 -13.52
N THR A 337 13.48 0.62 -13.84
CA THR A 337 14.10 1.54 -12.87
C THR A 337 13.10 2.11 -11.86
N ASP A 338 11.84 2.28 -12.26
CA ASP A 338 10.78 2.75 -11.37
C ASP A 338 10.43 1.68 -10.32
N LEU A 339 10.48 0.40 -10.70
CA LEU A 339 10.32 -0.71 -9.77
C LEU A 339 11.42 -0.70 -8.69
N LEU A 340 12.67 -0.46 -9.06
CA LEU A 340 13.78 -0.32 -8.10
C LEU A 340 13.56 0.86 -7.15
N SER A 341 13.09 1.99 -7.68
CA SER A 341 12.80 3.19 -6.87
C SER A 341 11.70 2.93 -5.86
N LEU A 342 10.65 2.23 -6.29
CA LEU A 342 9.51 1.91 -5.45
C LEU A 342 9.91 0.94 -4.32
N VAL A 343 10.67 -0.11 -4.65
CA VAL A 343 11.18 -1.07 -3.66
C VAL A 343 12.07 -0.37 -2.63
N ASP A 344 12.90 0.58 -3.04
CA ASP A 344 13.74 1.34 -2.13
C ASP A 344 12.91 2.28 -1.22
N MET A 345 11.85 2.93 -1.75
CA MET A 345 10.93 3.75 -0.96
C MET A 345 10.14 2.94 0.07
N LEU A 346 9.74 1.71 -0.24
CA LEU A 346 9.05 0.80 0.67
C LEU A 346 9.95 0.25 1.78
N GLY A 347 11.26 0.54 1.71
CA GLY A 347 12.25 0.16 2.70
C GLY A 347 12.95 -1.16 2.38
N ALA A 348 14.21 -1.08 1.98
CA ALA A 348 14.97 -2.23 1.50
C ALA A 348 15.06 -3.38 2.53
N ASP A 349 15.13 -3.09 3.83
CA ASP A 349 15.15 -4.13 4.87
C ASP A 349 13.82 -4.88 5.03
N ASN A 350 12.73 -4.41 4.42
CA ASN A 350 11.45 -5.14 4.37
C ASN A 350 11.40 -6.19 3.25
N MET A 351 12.35 -6.14 2.30
CA MET A 351 12.37 -6.99 1.11
C MET A 351 12.93 -8.40 1.39
N GLU A 352 12.51 -9.36 0.58
CA GLU A 352 13.10 -10.70 0.59
C GLU A 352 14.56 -10.66 0.11
N ASP A 353 15.33 -11.68 0.48
CA ASP A 353 16.77 -11.72 0.20
C ASP A 353 17.09 -11.74 -1.30
N ASP A 354 16.23 -12.36 -2.12
CA ASP A 354 16.41 -12.36 -3.57
C ASP A 354 16.19 -10.99 -4.19
N THR A 355 15.21 -10.23 -3.71
CA THR A 355 15.01 -8.83 -4.12
C THR A 355 16.18 -7.95 -3.70
N LEU A 356 16.75 -8.16 -2.51
CA LEU A 356 17.95 -7.44 -2.09
C LEU A 356 19.16 -7.75 -2.99
N LYS A 357 19.34 -8.99 -3.45
CA LYS A 357 20.38 -9.34 -4.43
C LYS A 357 20.20 -8.58 -5.75
N VAL A 358 18.94 -8.43 -6.23
CA VAL A 358 18.62 -7.63 -7.42
C VAL A 358 18.98 -6.16 -7.21
N LEU A 359 18.59 -5.54 -6.09
CA LEU A 359 18.92 -4.17 -5.73
C LEU A 359 20.45 -3.93 -5.67
N GLU A 360 21.17 -4.83 -5.02
CA GLU A 360 22.62 -4.73 -4.90
C GLU A 360 23.34 -5.02 -6.22
N GLY A 361 22.84 -5.97 -6.99
CA GLY A 361 23.34 -6.30 -8.32
C GLY A 361 23.22 -5.11 -9.26
N SER A 362 22.04 -4.47 -9.29
CA SER A 362 21.82 -3.28 -10.11
C SER A 362 22.72 -2.11 -9.71
N ALA A 363 22.92 -1.90 -8.39
CA ALA A 363 23.79 -0.85 -7.87
C ALA A 363 25.28 -1.06 -8.15
N ARG A 364 25.72 -2.28 -8.46
CA ARG A 364 27.13 -2.61 -8.82
C ARG A 364 27.40 -2.52 -10.31
N ARG A 365 26.38 -2.59 -11.17
CA ARG A 365 26.51 -2.48 -12.63
C ARG A 365 26.92 -1.07 -13.02
N LYS A 366 27.79 -0.93 -14.01
CA LYS A 366 28.26 0.36 -14.54
C LYS A 366 27.80 0.54 -15.99
N GLY A 367 27.43 1.78 -16.33
CA GLY A 367 27.10 2.17 -17.70
C GLY A 367 25.72 1.75 -18.16
N ALA A 368 25.54 1.54 -19.48
CA ALA A 368 24.23 1.20 -20.07
C ALA A 368 23.60 -0.09 -19.52
N SER A 369 24.42 -1.00 -18.97
CA SER A 369 23.93 -2.24 -18.37
C SER A 369 23.30 -2.04 -16.97
N GLU A 370 23.50 -0.87 -16.34
CA GLU A 370 22.89 -0.51 -15.05
C GLU A 370 21.34 -0.46 -15.14
N LYS A 371 20.83 -0.12 -16.33
CA LYS A 371 19.41 0.10 -16.60
C LYS A 371 18.68 -1.12 -17.16
N ASN A 372 19.40 -2.16 -17.56
CA ASN A 372 18.81 -3.35 -18.14
C ASN A 372 18.69 -4.44 -17.09
N LEU A 373 17.52 -4.48 -16.43
CA LEU A 373 17.12 -5.61 -15.63
C LEU A 373 16.76 -6.79 -16.55
N THR A 374 17.14 -7.99 -16.15
CA THR A 374 16.71 -9.21 -16.84
C THR A 374 15.20 -9.43 -16.61
N PRO A 375 14.50 -10.17 -17.49
CA PRO A 375 13.09 -10.50 -17.27
C PRO A 375 12.83 -11.18 -15.92
N TYR A 376 13.78 -11.98 -15.43
CA TYR A 376 13.72 -12.59 -14.10
C TYR A 376 13.77 -11.54 -12.98
N GLU A 377 14.70 -10.58 -13.05
CA GLU A 377 14.82 -9.51 -12.07
C GLU A 377 13.56 -8.62 -12.05
N VAL A 378 13.02 -8.29 -13.22
CA VAL A 378 11.75 -7.54 -13.34
C VAL A 378 10.60 -8.31 -12.71
N SER A 379 10.50 -9.63 -12.98
CA SER A 379 9.47 -10.48 -12.38
C SER A 379 9.61 -10.56 -10.86
N ALA A 380 10.83 -10.69 -10.34
CA ALA A 380 11.08 -10.71 -8.90
C ALA A 380 10.68 -9.40 -8.23
N LEU A 381 11.00 -8.25 -8.83
CA LEU A 381 10.59 -6.93 -8.31
C LEU A 381 9.07 -6.75 -8.33
N ARG A 382 8.39 -7.18 -9.40
CA ARG A 382 6.92 -7.11 -9.49
C ARG A 382 6.24 -7.93 -8.40
N LYS A 383 6.67 -9.17 -8.19
CA LYS A 383 6.18 -10.06 -7.12
C LYS A 383 6.40 -9.47 -5.75
N GLU A 384 7.55 -8.86 -5.54
CA GLU A 384 7.85 -8.20 -4.27
C GLU A 384 6.93 -7.00 -4.05
N ILE A 385 6.79 -6.11 -5.03
CA ILE A 385 5.94 -4.92 -4.95
C ILE A 385 4.47 -5.31 -4.72
N GLN A 386 4.00 -6.40 -5.34
CA GLN A 386 2.66 -6.93 -5.14
C GLN A 386 2.34 -7.15 -3.65
N ARG A 387 3.28 -7.64 -2.86
CA ARG A 387 3.10 -7.90 -1.42
C ARG A 387 2.81 -6.63 -0.61
N PHE A 388 3.31 -5.49 -1.07
CA PHE A 388 3.11 -4.19 -0.43
C PHE A 388 1.90 -3.42 -0.97
N THR A 389 1.29 -3.90 -2.05
CA THR A 389 0.28 -3.15 -2.79
C THR A 389 -1.12 -3.49 -2.30
N LEU A 390 -1.89 -2.45 -2.01
CA LEU A 390 -3.35 -2.50 -1.88
C LEU A 390 -3.95 -1.79 -3.08
N ARG A 391 -4.66 -2.53 -3.93
CA ARG A 391 -5.32 -1.99 -5.11
C ARG A 391 -6.70 -2.61 -5.32
N ARG A 392 -7.72 -1.79 -5.29
CA ARG A 392 -9.09 -2.17 -5.62
C ARG A 392 -9.51 -1.46 -6.90
N THR A 393 -10.09 -2.19 -7.84
CA THR A 393 -10.61 -1.60 -9.08
C THR A 393 -11.95 -0.91 -8.83
N LYS A 394 -12.38 -0.02 -9.75
CA LYS A 394 -13.71 0.61 -9.69
C LYS A 394 -14.83 -0.43 -9.68
N GLY A 395 -14.69 -1.50 -10.46
CA GLY A 395 -15.63 -2.62 -10.47
C GLY A 395 -15.74 -3.31 -9.12
N MET A 396 -14.61 -3.61 -8.47
CA MET A 396 -14.60 -4.20 -7.12
C MET A 396 -15.27 -3.28 -6.09
N LEU A 397 -14.99 -1.98 -6.15
CA LEU A 397 -15.61 -1.01 -5.24
C LEU A 397 -17.12 -0.90 -5.49
N ASN A 398 -17.58 -0.91 -6.74
CA ASN A 398 -19.01 -0.94 -7.06
C ASN A 398 -19.68 -2.24 -6.59
N THR A 399 -19.03 -3.38 -6.69
CA THR A 399 -19.56 -4.65 -6.14
C THR A 399 -19.76 -4.57 -4.63
N LEU A 400 -18.88 -3.88 -3.89
CA LEU A 400 -19.07 -3.64 -2.45
C LEU A 400 -20.26 -2.70 -2.19
N VAL A 401 -20.47 -1.70 -3.05
CA VAL A 401 -21.67 -0.84 -2.99
C VAL A 401 -22.93 -1.65 -3.21
N ASP A 402 -22.95 -2.55 -4.21
CA ASP A 402 -24.10 -3.38 -4.56
C ASP A 402 -24.51 -4.35 -3.42
N ARG A 403 -23.57 -4.75 -2.56
CA ARG A 403 -23.83 -5.60 -1.39
C ARG A 403 -24.52 -4.88 -0.22
N ALA A 404 -24.29 -3.58 -0.06
CA ALA A 404 -24.81 -2.81 1.06
C ALA A 404 -25.02 -1.33 0.68
N PRO A 405 -25.89 -1.03 -0.29
CA PRO A 405 -26.03 0.31 -0.87
C PRO A 405 -26.43 1.37 0.17
N GLU A 406 -27.20 0.99 1.21
CA GLU A 406 -27.62 1.86 2.30
C GLU A 406 -26.44 2.39 3.16
N LYS A 407 -25.29 1.73 3.13
CA LYS A 407 -24.08 2.14 3.85
C LYS A 407 -23.20 3.09 3.01
N TYR A 408 -23.45 3.17 1.70
CA TYR A 408 -22.70 4.02 0.77
C TYR A 408 -23.50 5.26 0.44
N VAL A 409 -23.68 6.08 1.45
CA VAL A 409 -24.35 7.38 1.32
C VAL A 409 -23.43 8.50 1.81
N ASP A 410 -23.63 9.70 1.30
CA ASP A 410 -22.95 10.89 1.81
C ASP A 410 -23.63 11.43 3.08
N ALA A 411 -23.11 12.57 3.58
CA ALA A 411 -23.69 13.24 4.73
C ALA A 411 -25.15 13.71 4.53
N THR A 412 -25.61 13.82 3.29
CA THR A 412 -26.99 14.22 2.95
C THR A 412 -27.90 13.02 2.66
N GLY A 413 -27.38 11.80 2.75
CA GLY A 413 -28.11 10.57 2.46
C GLY A 413 -28.19 10.20 0.97
N LYS A 414 -27.46 10.90 0.09
CA LYS A 414 -27.41 10.57 -1.34
C LYS A 414 -26.49 9.36 -1.57
N PRO A 415 -26.87 8.40 -2.46
CA PRO A 415 -26.05 7.23 -2.77
C PRO A 415 -24.72 7.63 -3.43
N CYS A 416 -23.68 6.86 -3.11
CA CYS A 416 -22.32 7.06 -3.58
C CYS A 416 -21.82 5.81 -4.30
N ARG A 417 -21.57 5.93 -5.60
CA ARG A 417 -21.13 4.86 -6.49
C ARG A 417 -20.30 5.45 -7.64
N TYR A 418 -19.32 4.73 -8.15
CA TYR A 418 -18.69 5.11 -9.41
C TYR A 418 -19.69 5.10 -10.57
N PRO A 419 -19.74 6.16 -11.37
CA PRO A 419 -20.59 6.23 -12.56
C PRO A 419 -20.09 5.26 -13.64
N ILE A 420 -20.97 4.97 -14.59
CA ILE A 420 -20.61 4.28 -15.82
C ILE A 420 -19.80 5.24 -16.68
N HIS A 421 -18.68 4.80 -17.17
CA HIS A 421 -17.79 5.61 -18.00
C HIS A 421 -18.01 5.29 -19.47
N GLU A 422 -18.34 6.30 -20.28
CA GLU A 422 -18.54 6.20 -21.73
C GLU A 422 -17.48 7.00 -22.45
N SER A 423 -16.65 6.34 -23.21
CA SER A 423 -15.65 6.97 -24.08
C SER A 423 -16.24 7.27 -25.45
N GLN A 424 -16.12 8.53 -25.89
CA GLN A 424 -16.60 9.02 -27.18
C GLN A 424 -15.44 9.66 -27.95
N VAL A 425 -15.54 9.66 -29.27
CA VAL A 425 -14.54 10.25 -30.16
C VAL A 425 -15.19 11.34 -30.99
N TYR A 426 -14.51 12.47 -31.18
CA TYR A 426 -14.95 13.54 -32.08
C TYR A 426 -13.89 13.88 -33.10
N GLU A 427 -14.35 14.17 -34.35
CA GLU A 427 -13.47 14.55 -35.45
C GLU A 427 -13.05 16.00 -35.29
N THR A 428 -11.80 16.30 -35.66
CA THR A 428 -11.26 17.68 -35.64
C THR A 428 -11.52 18.43 -36.95
N ASP A 429 -12.14 17.76 -37.92
CA ASP A 429 -12.55 18.30 -39.23
C ASP A 429 -11.45 19.13 -39.96
N ASP A 430 -10.22 18.63 -39.90
CA ASP A 430 -9.06 19.30 -40.53
C ASP A 430 -9.23 19.32 -42.05
N SER A 431 -9.27 20.50 -42.67
CA SER A 431 -9.39 20.64 -44.11
C SER A 431 -8.19 20.03 -44.84
N ALA A 432 -8.37 19.60 -46.09
CA ALA A 432 -7.27 19.06 -46.88
C ALA A 432 -6.10 20.06 -47.03
N SER A 433 -6.42 21.38 -47.11
CA SER A 433 -5.42 22.46 -47.14
C SER A 433 -4.65 22.54 -45.83
N ASP A 434 -5.34 22.47 -44.67
CA ASP A 434 -4.71 22.53 -43.37
C ASP A 434 -3.86 21.32 -43.08
N ARG A 435 -4.29 20.12 -43.53
CA ARG A 435 -3.50 18.90 -43.48
C ARG A 435 -2.20 19.01 -44.27
N ASP A 436 -2.27 19.52 -45.52
CA ASP A 436 -1.06 19.74 -46.30
C ASP A 436 -0.09 20.75 -45.65
N LEU A 437 -0.63 21.87 -45.12
CA LEU A 437 0.17 22.84 -44.36
C LEU A 437 0.79 22.20 -43.09
N ALA A 438 0.09 21.37 -42.37
CA ALA A 438 0.60 20.63 -41.18
C ALA A 438 1.74 19.67 -41.58
N ALA A 439 1.59 18.96 -42.71
CA ALA A 439 2.63 18.07 -43.24
C ALA A 439 3.91 18.87 -43.61
N GLN A 440 3.72 20.04 -44.24
CA GLN A 440 4.85 20.95 -44.58
C GLN A 440 5.53 21.49 -43.31
N ILE A 441 4.75 21.91 -42.28
CA ILE A 441 5.29 22.34 -40.98
C ILE A 441 6.09 21.23 -40.35
N ARG A 442 5.57 20.00 -40.30
CA ARG A 442 6.29 18.80 -39.80
C ARG A 442 7.61 18.59 -40.57
N GLY A 443 7.58 18.70 -41.89
CA GLY A 443 8.78 18.58 -42.75
C GLY A 443 9.83 19.61 -42.42
N LEU A 444 9.44 20.85 -42.11
CA LEU A 444 10.36 21.92 -41.68
C LEU A 444 10.87 21.68 -40.26
N ALA A 445 10.02 21.25 -39.35
CA ALA A 445 10.39 20.93 -37.97
C ALA A 445 11.46 19.82 -37.87
N LYS A 446 11.41 18.82 -38.76
CA LYS A 446 12.46 17.79 -38.87
C LYS A 446 13.83 18.30 -39.29
N LYS A 447 13.90 19.47 -39.88
CA LYS A 447 15.15 20.11 -40.30
C LYS A 447 15.80 21.00 -39.26
N LEU A 448 15.08 21.28 -38.16
CA LEU A 448 15.59 22.07 -37.04
C LEU A 448 16.77 21.37 -36.35
N LYS A 449 17.81 22.15 -36.04
CA LYS A 449 18.89 21.70 -35.14
C LYS A 449 18.55 21.88 -33.67
N GLY A 450 17.58 22.73 -33.37
CA GLY A 450 17.07 22.98 -32.00
C GLY A 450 17.95 23.91 -31.18
N LEU A 451 18.72 24.78 -31.84
CA LEU A 451 19.68 25.68 -31.19
C LEU A 451 19.04 26.63 -30.15
N ALA A 452 17.77 26.99 -30.32
CA ALA A 452 17.03 27.78 -29.33
C ALA A 452 16.89 27.10 -27.95
N LEU A 453 17.03 25.79 -27.88
CA LEU A 453 16.94 24.98 -26.66
C LEU A 453 18.30 24.54 -26.13
N LEU A 454 19.40 24.92 -26.83
CA LEU A 454 20.75 24.60 -26.41
C LEU A 454 21.16 25.55 -25.27
N GLU A 455 21.77 25.05 -24.21
CA GLU A 455 22.35 25.86 -23.13
C GLU A 455 23.67 26.50 -23.55
N ASP A 456 24.05 27.57 -22.89
CA ASP A 456 25.27 28.36 -23.22
C ASP A 456 26.55 27.64 -22.76
N ASN A 457 26.44 26.56 -21.97
CA ASN A 457 27.54 25.69 -21.58
C ASN A 457 27.18 24.22 -21.80
N ILE A 458 28.06 23.49 -22.52
CA ILE A 458 27.88 22.06 -22.80
C ILE A 458 28.98 21.29 -22.08
N GLU A 459 28.65 20.87 -20.85
CA GLU A 459 29.55 20.05 -20.04
C GLU A 459 28.94 18.68 -19.80
N ILE A 460 29.81 17.65 -19.86
CA ILE A 460 29.35 16.33 -19.44
C ILE A 460 29.25 16.27 -17.90
N PRO A 461 28.06 16.01 -17.33
CA PRO A 461 27.93 15.87 -15.91
C PRO A 461 28.80 14.72 -15.37
N GLU A 462 29.37 14.90 -14.19
CA GLU A 462 30.26 13.91 -13.56
C GLU A 462 29.63 12.51 -13.46
N GLN A 463 28.30 12.44 -13.38
CA GLN A 463 27.53 11.21 -13.38
C GLN A 463 27.74 10.41 -14.68
N PHE A 464 27.67 11.07 -15.86
CA PHE A 464 27.87 10.40 -17.15
C PHE A 464 29.29 9.90 -17.33
N ARG A 465 30.30 10.67 -16.84
CA ARG A 465 31.70 10.23 -16.85
C ARG A 465 31.89 8.98 -15.98
N LYS A 466 31.25 8.94 -14.83
CA LYS A 466 31.26 7.76 -13.94
C LYS A 466 30.53 6.56 -14.56
N GLU A 467 29.52 6.79 -15.39
CA GLU A 467 28.80 5.77 -16.16
C GLU A 467 29.55 5.27 -17.40
N GLY A 468 30.72 5.82 -17.71
CA GLY A 468 31.54 5.39 -18.83
C GLY A 468 31.16 6.01 -20.19
N TRP A 469 30.36 7.09 -20.18
CA TRP A 469 30.05 7.81 -21.40
C TRP A 469 31.28 8.55 -21.94
N SER A 470 31.53 8.39 -23.22
CA SER A 470 32.49 9.25 -23.91
C SER A 470 31.89 10.61 -24.21
N ASP A 471 32.74 11.63 -24.32
CA ASP A 471 32.35 12.99 -24.70
C ASP A 471 31.57 13.00 -26.03
N GLU A 472 31.97 12.17 -26.99
CA GLU A 472 31.28 12.00 -28.26
C GLU A 472 29.87 11.41 -28.11
N MET A 473 29.72 10.36 -27.30
CA MET A 473 28.41 9.76 -27.05
C MET A 473 27.46 10.76 -26.36
N TYR A 474 27.99 11.54 -25.41
CA TYR A 474 27.22 12.55 -24.70
C TYR A 474 26.74 13.66 -25.65
N LEU A 475 27.66 14.23 -26.42
CA LEU A 475 27.33 15.30 -27.37
C LEU A 475 26.30 14.85 -28.40
N ARG A 476 26.52 13.71 -29.05
CA ARG A 476 25.59 13.14 -30.03
C ARG A 476 24.19 12.90 -29.41
N GLY A 477 24.15 12.34 -28.22
CA GLY A 477 22.90 12.11 -27.48
C GLY A 477 22.15 13.42 -27.17
N ARG A 478 22.86 14.44 -26.69
CA ARG A 478 22.30 15.75 -26.36
C ARG A 478 21.76 16.49 -27.60
N LEU A 479 22.49 16.52 -28.69
CA LEU A 479 22.05 17.16 -29.94
C LEU A 479 20.82 16.46 -30.52
N SER A 480 20.81 15.14 -30.53
CA SER A 480 19.65 14.37 -30.97
C SER A 480 18.43 14.64 -30.06
N ALA A 481 18.60 14.70 -28.74
CA ALA A 481 17.54 15.00 -27.80
C ALA A 481 16.89 16.37 -28.05
N ILE A 482 17.70 17.40 -28.25
CA ILE A 482 17.23 18.77 -28.52
C ILE A 482 16.45 18.84 -29.84
N GLN A 483 16.93 18.16 -30.88
CA GLN A 483 16.23 18.10 -32.16
C GLN A 483 14.83 17.45 -32.02
N HIS A 484 14.75 16.30 -31.39
CA HIS A 484 13.46 15.63 -31.18
C HIS A 484 12.52 16.45 -30.31
N LEU A 485 13.02 17.09 -29.25
CA LEU A 485 12.24 18.02 -28.44
C LEU A 485 11.70 19.21 -29.24
N SER A 486 12.50 19.74 -30.17
CA SER A 486 12.06 20.82 -31.04
C SER A 486 10.90 20.39 -31.96
N ILE A 487 11.00 19.21 -32.57
CA ILE A 487 9.92 18.62 -33.38
C ILE A 487 8.66 18.44 -32.57
N TYR A 488 8.80 17.80 -31.41
CA TYR A 488 7.67 17.56 -30.48
C TYR A 488 7.00 18.88 -30.09
N ASN A 489 7.77 19.88 -29.68
CA ASN A 489 7.25 21.18 -29.27
C ASN A 489 6.46 21.87 -30.36
N VAL A 490 6.93 21.84 -31.63
CA VAL A 490 6.20 22.41 -32.75
C VAL A 490 4.90 21.68 -32.99
N MET A 491 4.93 20.34 -33.05
CA MET A 491 3.75 19.54 -33.37
C MET A 491 2.71 19.49 -32.23
N SER A 492 3.13 19.42 -30.99
CA SER A 492 2.22 19.46 -29.83
C SER A 492 1.44 20.77 -29.79
N ARG A 493 2.10 21.89 -30.02
CA ARG A 493 1.44 23.21 -30.02
C ARG A 493 0.54 23.40 -31.23
N LEU A 494 0.98 22.96 -32.42
CA LEU A 494 0.15 23.00 -33.63
C LEU A 494 -1.13 22.20 -33.44
N ARG A 495 -1.04 21.02 -32.82
CA ARG A 495 -2.18 20.16 -32.51
C ARG A 495 -3.17 20.80 -31.54
N SER A 496 -2.67 21.53 -30.56
CA SER A 496 -3.50 22.26 -29.61
C SER A 496 -4.23 23.41 -30.30
N SER A 497 -3.48 24.40 -30.84
CA SER A 497 -4.05 25.50 -31.62
C SER A 497 -2.96 26.25 -32.41
N ARG A 498 -3.38 27.04 -33.43
CA ARG A 498 -2.49 27.96 -34.15
C ARG A 498 -1.87 28.98 -33.18
N ALA A 499 -2.62 29.48 -32.22
CA ALA A 499 -2.16 30.46 -31.25
C ALA A 499 -1.05 29.86 -30.34
N ALA A 500 -1.15 28.60 -29.96
CA ALA A 500 -0.14 27.94 -29.14
C ALA A 500 1.21 27.79 -29.90
N LEU A 501 1.17 27.46 -31.19
CA LEU A 501 2.38 27.42 -32.00
C LEU A 501 2.94 28.84 -32.24
N HIS A 502 2.10 29.84 -32.50
CA HIS A 502 2.50 31.21 -32.63
C HIS A 502 3.19 31.74 -31.37
N GLU A 503 2.59 31.51 -30.20
CA GLU A 503 3.19 31.85 -28.91
C GLU A 503 4.60 31.24 -28.75
N HIS A 504 4.76 29.98 -29.13
CA HIS A 504 6.06 29.30 -29.08
C HIS A 504 7.12 29.97 -29.94
N LEU A 505 6.74 30.41 -31.13
CA LEU A 505 7.67 31.01 -32.11
C LEU A 505 8.00 32.47 -31.83
N LYS A 506 7.01 33.26 -31.39
CA LYS A 506 7.10 34.72 -31.29
C LYS A 506 6.88 35.29 -29.89
N GLY A 507 6.46 34.49 -28.95
CA GLY A 507 6.18 34.89 -27.57
C GLY A 507 4.70 35.17 -27.29
N THR A 508 4.39 35.22 -26.03
CA THR A 508 3.00 35.39 -25.53
C THR A 508 2.42 36.72 -25.96
N ALA A 509 3.19 37.82 -25.86
CA ALA A 509 2.71 39.15 -26.15
C ALA A 509 2.24 39.32 -27.61
N GLU A 510 3.03 38.87 -28.59
CA GLU A 510 2.66 38.95 -29.99
C GLU A 510 1.48 38.00 -30.31
N ALA A 511 1.46 36.79 -29.74
CA ALA A 511 0.36 35.87 -29.95
C ALA A 511 -0.97 36.40 -29.41
N LEU A 512 -1.02 37.05 -28.23
CA LEU A 512 -2.22 37.69 -27.69
C LEU A 512 -2.76 38.76 -28.64
N GLN A 513 -1.85 39.60 -29.20
CA GLN A 513 -2.23 40.65 -30.14
C GLN A 513 -2.79 40.10 -31.46
N VAL A 514 -2.11 39.10 -32.06
CA VAL A 514 -2.50 38.50 -33.34
C VAL A 514 -3.86 37.80 -33.24
N TYR A 515 -4.13 37.11 -32.14
CA TYR A 515 -5.38 36.36 -31.95
C TYR A 515 -6.45 37.14 -31.17
N GLY A 516 -6.24 38.44 -30.92
CA GLY A 516 -7.24 39.33 -30.28
C GLY A 516 -7.60 38.92 -28.83
N ILE A 517 -6.69 38.30 -28.10
CA ILE A 517 -6.90 37.88 -26.72
C ILE A 517 -6.57 39.03 -25.79
N ARG A 518 -7.56 39.49 -25.01
CA ARG A 518 -7.43 40.64 -24.10
C ARG A 518 -6.99 40.29 -22.71
N ASP A 519 -7.25 39.05 -22.28
CA ASP A 519 -6.97 38.61 -20.94
C ASP A 519 -5.46 38.24 -20.77
N ARG A 520 -4.90 38.61 -19.61
CA ARG A 520 -3.53 38.27 -19.27
C ARG A 520 -3.46 36.78 -18.86
N ILE A 521 -2.77 35.95 -19.62
CA ILE A 521 -2.70 34.49 -19.43
C ILE A 521 -1.60 34.09 -18.43
N LYS A 522 -0.48 34.85 -18.48
CA LYS A 522 0.74 34.50 -17.72
C LYS A 522 1.35 35.76 -17.09
N SER A 523 2.13 35.59 -16.03
CA SER A 523 2.86 36.69 -15.37
C SER A 523 4.06 37.17 -16.16
N GLY A 524 4.58 36.42 -17.14
CA GLY A 524 5.72 36.73 -17.97
C GLY A 524 5.53 36.27 -19.41
N ASP A 525 6.33 36.82 -20.32
CA ASP A 525 6.39 36.35 -21.70
C ASP A 525 7.09 35.00 -21.79
N THR A 526 6.54 34.06 -22.54
CA THR A 526 7.09 32.71 -22.73
C THR A 526 7.13 32.35 -24.21
N GLY A 527 7.98 31.43 -24.61
CA GLY A 527 8.20 31.08 -26.00
C GLY A 527 9.26 31.97 -26.64
N ASN A 528 8.91 32.64 -27.74
CA ASN A 528 9.76 33.55 -28.54
C ASN A 528 11.09 32.90 -28.99
N LEU A 529 11.01 31.68 -29.57
CA LEU A 529 12.21 30.98 -30.04
C LEU A 529 12.96 31.77 -31.11
N ILE A 530 12.25 32.46 -32.02
CA ILE A 530 12.84 33.30 -33.04
C ILE A 530 13.65 34.43 -32.41
N GLY A 531 13.09 35.12 -31.41
CA GLY A 531 13.78 36.19 -30.68
C GLY A 531 15.01 35.67 -29.90
N LYS A 532 14.91 34.50 -29.29
CA LYS A 532 16.04 33.84 -28.63
C LYS A 532 17.16 33.50 -29.57
N LEU A 533 16.84 32.98 -30.77
CA LEU A 533 17.86 32.70 -31.81
C LEU A 533 18.46 33.97 -32.39
N MET A 534 17.64 35.04 -32.61
CA MET A 534 18.16 36.33 -33.02
C MET A 534 19.18 36.91 -32.04
N ALA A 535 18.91 36.83 -30.75
CA ALA A 535 19.86 37.25 -29.72
C ALA A 535 21.14 36.44 -29.74
N ARG A 536 21.10 35.17 -30.16
CA ARG A 536 22.28 34.32 -30.31
C ARG A 536 23.14 34.64 -31.57
N LEU A 537 22.61 35.35 -32.56
CA LEU A 537 23.37 35.77 -33.72
C LEU A 537 24.54 36.71 -33.36
N GLU A 538 24.40 37.48 -32.29
CA GLU A 538 25.43 38.40 -31.78
C GLU A 538 26.38 37.73 -30.79
N GLY A 539 26.08 36.49 -30.38
CA GLY A 539 26.83 35.70 -29.38
C GLY A 539 27.88 34.76 -29.99
N SER A 540 28.61 34.11 -29.09
CA SER A 540 29.54 33.04 -29.43
C SER A 540 28.83 31.67 -29.35
N PRO A 541 29.39 30.61 -29.97
CA PRO A 541 28.96 29.24 -29.73
C PRO A 541 28.98 28.93 -28.22
N PRO A 542 28.15 28.00 -27.75
CA PRO A 542 28.19 27.53 -26.37
C PRO A 542 29.59 27.07 -25.97
N ASP A 543 30.01 27.45 -24.77
CA ASP A 543 31.26 26.94 -24.19
C ASP A 543 31.18 25.44 -23.96
N THR A 544 32.27 24.75 -24.26
CA THR A 544 32.34 23.29 -24.03
C THR A 544 33.72 22.85 -23.57
N ASN A 545 33.77 21.92 -22.64
CA ASN A 545 35.02 21.27 -22.19
C ASN A 545 35.15 19.83 -22.72
N LEU A 546 34.35 19.48 -23.75
CA LEU A 546 34.37 18.14 -24.32
C LEU A 546 35.63 17.91 -25.15
N SER A 547 36.26 16.75 -24.98
CA SER A 547 37.50 16.34 -25.68
C SER A 547 37.21 15.46 -26.89
N CYS A 548 36.08 15.68 -27.60
CA CYS A 548 35.72 14.97 -28.82
C CYS A 548 35.70 15.91 -30.01
N GLU A 549 35.61 15.35 -31.23
CA GLU A 549 35.40 16.12 -32.45
C GLU A 549 34.05 16.84 -32.41
N LEU A 550 34.07 18.16 -32.44
CA LEU A 550 32.88 18.99 -32.35
C LEU A 550 32.35 19.31 -33.76
N PRO A 551 31.01 19.40 -33.93
CA PRO A 551 30.45 19.95 -35.17
C PRO A 551 31.00 21.36 -35.45
N VAL A 552 31.29 21.67 -36.71
CA VAL A 552 31.90 22.95 -37.13
C VAL A 552 31.13 24.15 -36.54
N TRP A 553 29.83 24.08 -36.48
CA TRP A 553 28.99 25.15 -35.93
C TRP A 553 29.08 25.32 -34.41
N LEU A 554 29.65 24.38 -33.64
CA LEU A 554 29.96 24.54 -32.20
C LEU A 554 31.35 25.12 -31.94
N VAL A 555 32.20 25.23 -32.99
CA VAL A 555 33.60 25.69 -32.87
C VAL A 555 33.78 27.04 -33.55
N ASP A 556 33.24 27.19 -34.75
CA ASP A 556 33.39 28.41 -35.57
C ASP A 556 32.20 29.36 -35.39
N PRO A 557 32.44 30.59 -34.92
CA PRO A 557 31.35 31.58 -34.73
C PRO A 557 30.53 31.89 -35.98
N ASN A 558 31.15 31.85 -37.17
CA ASN A 558 30.45 32.08 -38.42
C ASN A 558 29.55 30.90 -38.80
N ALA A 559 30.03 29.69 -38.62
CA ALA A 559 29.22 28.48 -38.80
C ALA A 559 28.09 28.38 -37.77
N TYR A 560 28.32 28.82 -36.52
CA TYR A 560 27.25 28.91 -35.47
C TYR A 560 26.18 29.91 -35.86
N ARG A 561 26.59 31.12 -36.31
CA ARG A 561 25.64 32.12 -36.79
C ARG A 561 24.82 31.60 -37.97
N ALA A 562 25.46 30.98 -38.95
CA ALA A 562 24.78 30.36 -40.10
C ALA A 562 23.79 29.25 -39.66
N ALA A 563 24.14 28.46 -38.66
CA ALA A 563 23.25 27.44 -38.10
C ALA A 563 22.03 28.04 -37.35
N CYS A 564 22.23 29.15 -36.63
CA CYS A 564 21.13 29.92 -36.02
C CYS A 564 20.23 30.55 -37.08
N GLU A 565 20.80 31.14 -38.15
CA GLU A 565 20.05 31.71 -39.28
C GLU A 565 19.22 30.66 -40.01
N ASP A 566 19.73 29.43 -40.13
CA ASP A 566 19.01 28.30 -40.71
C ASP A 566 17.80 27.88 -39.86
N ASP A 567 17.97 27.74 -38.54
CA ASP A 567 16.85 27.50 -37.65
C ASP A 567 15.83 28.64 -37.66
N ILE A 568 16.27 29.91 -37.65
CA ILE A 568 15.39 31.10 -37.78
C ILE A 568 14.61 31.04 -39.10
N SER A 569 15.30 30.68 -40.22
CA SER A 569 14.64 30.54 -41.52
C SER A 569 13.55 29.47 -41.50
N HIS A 570 13.84 28.32 -40.89
CA HIS A 570 12.86 27.25 -40.76
C HIS A 570 11.66 27.66 -39.88
N TYR A 571 11.88 28.26 -38.71
CA TYR A 571 10.79 28.76 -37.85
C TYR A 571 9.99 29.90 -38.53
N THR A 572 10.65 30.79 -39.30
CA THR A 572 9.98 31.84 -40.06
C THR A 572 9.08 31.26 -41.15
N LYS A 573 9.55 30.20 -41.86
CA LYS A 573 8.73 29.47 -42.84
C LYS A 573 7.54 28.79 -42.18
N ILE A 574 7.75 28.17 -41.02
CA ILE A 574 6.65 27.57 -40.22
C ILE A 574 5.64 28.65 -39.86
N LEU A 575 6.06 29.81 -39.37
CA LEU A 575 5.18 30.92 -39.04
C LEU A 575 4.35 31.40 -40.23
N LYS A 576 4.99 31.51 -41.44
CA LYS A 576 4.29 31.86 -42.67
C LYS A 576 3.23 30.83 -43.06
N LEU A 577 3.53 29.54 -42.94
CA LEU A 577 2.56 28.47 -43.20
C LEU A 577 1.42 28.53 -42.20
N LEU A 578 1.72 28.73 -40.91
CA LEU A 578 0.74 28.90 -39.83
C LEU A 578 -0.23 30.04 -40.11
N GLY A 579 0.26 31.17 -40.63
CA GLY A 579 -0.58 32.33 -41.02
C GLY A 579 -1.54 32.05 -42.20
N ARG A 580 -1.33 30.97 -42.93
CA ARG A 580 -2.22 30.50 -44.01
C ARG A 580 -3.23 29.49 -43.55
N MET A 581 -3.06 28.91 -42.37
CA MET A 581 -4.00 27.88 -41.84
C MET A 581 -5.32 28.51 -41.42
N SER A 582 -6.39 27.79 -41.67
CA SER A 582 -7.72 28.19 -41.26
C SER A 582 -7.94 28.11 -39.76
N PRO A 583 -8.94 28.81 -39.18
CA PRO A 583 -9.37 28.58 -37.79
C PRO A 583 -10.27 27.36 -37.61
N GLY A 584 -10.33 26.46 -38.60
CA GLY A 584 -11.25 25.33 -38.62
C GLY A 584 -11.16 24.47 -37.36
N ARG A 585 -9.96 24.09 -36.97
CA ARG A 585 -9.69 23.22 -35.82
C ARG A 585 -10.17 23.83 -34.50
N GLU A 586 -9.88 25.08 -34.23
CA GLU A 586 -10.35 25.78 -33.02
C GLU A 586 -11.87 25.94 -33.03
N LYS A 587 -12.47 26.24 -34.20
CA LYS A 587 -13.93 26.33 -34.36
C LYS A 587 -14.62 24.99 -34.13
N THR A 588 -14.09 23.90 -34.66
CA THR A 588 -14.64 22.55 -34.45
C THR A 588 -14.62 22.16 -32.96
N LYS A 589 -13.50 22.42 -32.26
CA LYS A 589 -13.45 22.24 -30.81
C LYS A 589 -14.50 23.05 -30.06
N ALA A 590 -14.70 24.32 -30.42
CA ALA A 590 -15.73 25.18 -29.81
C ALA A 590 -17.15 24.71 -30.17
N GLN A 591 -17.42 24.34 -31.41
CA GLN A 591 -18.70 23.79 -31.83
C GLN A 591 -19.07 22.49 -31.11
N MET A 592 -18.08 21.61 -30.90
CA MET A 592 -18.25 20.40 -30.08
C MET A 592 -18.72 20.75 -28.65
N LEU A 593 -18.11 21.73 -28.00
CA LEU A 593 -18.53 22.19 -26.68
C LEU A 593 -19.93 22.80 -26.71
N CYS A 594 -20.28 23.55 -27.78
CA CYS A 594 -21.64 24.08 -27.96
C CYS A 594 -22.69 22.96 -28.13
N MET A 595 -22.35 21.88 -28.82
CA MET A 595 -23.25 20.73 -28.97
C MET A 595 -23.42 19.99 -27.65
N LEU A 596 -22.34 19.76 -26.92
CA LEU A 596 -22.38 19.03 -25.65
C LEU A 596 -23.13 19.77 -24.56
N ILE A 597 -23.08 21.10 -24.50
CA ILE A 597 -23.80 21.88 -23.47
C ILE A 597 -25.32 21.79 -23.62
N GLU A 598 -25.83 21.35 -24.77
CA GLU A 598 -27.25 21.05 -24.94
C GLU A 598 -27.66 19.72 -24.30
N GLN A 599 -26.69 18.82 -24.08
CA GLN A 599 -26.91 17.47 -23.50
C GLN A 599 -26.45 17.38 -22.04
N HIS A 600 -25.48 18.19 -21.64
CA HIS A 600 -24.85 18.20 -20.34
C HIS A 600 -24.91 19.59 -19.71
N ASP A 601 -25.36 19.70 -18.48
CA ASP A 601 -25.42 21.01 -17.80
C ASP A 601 -24.02 21.57 -17.50
N LEU A 602 -23.09 20.74 -17.07
CA LEU A 602 -21.72 21.12 -16.73
C LEU A 602 -20.72 20.27 -17.53
N ILE A 603 -19.80 20.95 -18.23
CA ILE A 603 -18.76 20.34 -19.06
C ILE A 603 -17.39 20.85 -18.64
N ILE A 604 -16.42 19.98 -18.57
CA ILE A 604 -15.02 20.34 -18.35
C ILE A 604 -14.21 19.98 -19.60
N ALA A 605 -13.46 20.95 -20.10
CA ALA A 605 -12.57 20.77 -21.24
C ALA A 605 -11.12 21.07 -20.84
N PHE A 606 -10.21 20.19 -21.22
CA PHE A 606 -8.79 20.27 -20.90
C PHE A 606 -7.91 20.51 -22.12
N ASP A 607 -6.92 21.39 -21.98
CA ASP A 607 -5.82 21.56 -22.96
C ASP A 607 -4.52 21.84 -22.20
N SER A 608 -3.42 21.34 -22.74
CA SER A 608 -2.07 21.52 -22.19
C SER A 608 -1.54 22.97 -22.35
N HIS A 609 -2.09 23.76 -23.29
CA HIS A 609 -1.62 25.11 -23.63
C HIS A 609 -2.64 26.16 -23.23
N LEU A 610 -2.22 27.07 -22.33
CA LEU A 610 -3.09 28.10 -21.75
C LEU A 610 -3.70 29.04 -22.78
N ILE A 611 -2.95 29.43 -23.81
CA ILE A 611 -3.44 30.34 -24.86
C ILE A 611 -4.58 29.72 -25.65
N THR A 612 -4.57 28.41 -25.86
CA THR A 612 -5.66 27.68 -26.52
C THR A 612 -6.98 27.83 -25.78
N LEU A 613 -6.95 27.77 -24.44
CA LEU A 613 -8.15 27.92 -23.62
C LEU A 613 -8.84 29.27 -23.83
N GLU A 614 -8.06 30.36 -23.99
CA GLU A 614 -8.58 31.69 -24.27
C GLU A 614 -9.07 31.83 -25.73
N VAL A 615 -8.42 31.19 -26.69
CA VAL A 615 -8.91 31.13 -28.08
C VAL A 615 -10.27 30.41 -28.13
N ILE A 616 -10.40 29.26 -27.49
CA ILE A 616 -11.67 28.53 -27.41
C ILE A 616 -12.75 29.34 -26.71
N LYS A 617 -12.39 30.03 -25.61
CA LYS A 617 -13.32 30.97 -24.93
C LYS A 617 -13.82 32.05 -25.87
N ASN A 618 -12.96 32.68 -26.70
CA ASN A 618 -13.36 33.67 -27.69
C ASN A 618 -14.27 33.08 -28.78
N GLU A 619 -13.96 31.87 -29.27
CA GLU A 619 -14.81 31.16 -30.25
C GLU A 619 -16.19 30.85 -29.67
N LEU A 620 -16.27 30.39 -28.40
CA LEU A 620 -17.54 30.15 -27.70
C LEU A 620 -18.33 31.45 -27.52
N ALA A 621 -17.67 32.57 -27.17
CA ALA A 621 -18.32 33.87 -27.08
C ALA A 621 -18.86 34.34 -28.44
N GLY A 622 -18.10 34.12 -29.54
CA GLY A 622 -18.54 34.39 -30.91
C GLY A 622 -19.73 33.55 -31.33
N ALA A 623 -19.81 32.31 -30.91
CA ALA A 623 -20.93 31.39 -31.15
C ALA A 623 -22.15 31.69 -30.25
N LYS A 624 -22.06 32.66 -29.31
CA LYS A 624 -23.11 33.02 -28.35
C LYS A 624 -23.65 31.80 -27.57
N VAL A 625 -22.75 30.98 -27.07
CA VAL A 625 -23.14 29.82 -26.25
C VAL A 625 -23.96 30.29 -25.06
N GLY A 626 -25.11 29.66 -24.84
CA GLY A 626 -26.10 30.04 -23.81
C GLY A 626 -25.72 29.67 -22.36
N ALA A 627 -24.42 29.43 -22.08
CA ALA A 627 -23.90 29.05 -20.79
C ALA A 627 -22.63 29.86 -20.44
N PRO A 628 -22.39 30.14 -19.16
CA PRO A 628 -21.16 30.80 -18.72
C PRO A 628 -19.93 29.95 -18.98
N VAL A 629 -18.85 30.59 -19.45
CA VAL A 629 -17.56 29.96 -19.70
C VAL A 629 -16.54 30.43 -18.67
N PHE A 630 -15.93 29.50 -17.99
CA PHE A 630 -14.92 29.70 -16.95
C PHE A 630 -13.56 29.24 -17.45
N VAL A 631 -12.50 29.97 -17.18
CA VAL A 631 -11.12 29.55 -17.45
C VAL A 631 -10.38 29.37 -16.15
N ALA A 632 -9.78 28.19 -15.95
CA ALA A 632 -9.00 27.87 -14.77
C ALA A 632 -7.61 27.35 -15.15
N THR A 633 -6.59 28.03 -14.64
CA THR A 633 -5.18 27.68 -14.85
C THR A 633 -4.42 27.70 -13.53
N GLY A 634 -3.23 27.09 -13.49
CA GLY A 634 -2.40 27.03 -12.29
C GLY A 634 -2.04 28.41 -11.71
N GLY A 635 -1.90 29.43 -12.55
CA GLY A 635 -1.59 30.83 -12.17
C GLY A 635 -2.82 31.67 -11.82
N ASN A 636 -4.05 31.21 -12.11
CA ASN A 636 -5.28 31.97 -11.94
C ASN A 636 -6.10 31.48 -10.73
N GLN A 637 -5.79 31.99 -9.53
CA GLN A 637 -6.46 31.57 -8.31
C GLN A 637 -7.96 31.93 -8.29
N SER A 638 -8.36 33.06 -8.88
CA SER A 638 -9.77 33.46 -8.93
C SER A 638 -10.58 32.57 -9.89
N GLY A 639 -10.01 32.24 -11.06
CA GLY A 639 -10.59 31.30 -12.01
C GLY A 639 -10.74 29.89 -11.40
N LYS A 640 -9.70 29.42 -10.74
CA LYS A 640 -9.70 28.17 -10.01
C LYS A 640 -10.83 28.10 -8.97
N LYS A 641 -10.96 29.14 -8.13
CA LYS A 641 -12.01 29.22 -7.12
C LYS A 641 -13.41 29.23 -7.73
N ARG A 642 -13.63 29.95 -8.84
CA ARG A 642 -14.91 29.97 -9.55
C ARG A 642 -15.27 28.60 -10.11
N VAL A 643 -14.33 27.91 -10.76
CA VAL A 643 -14.56 26.57 -11.29
C VAL A 643 -14.87 25.60 -10.15
N MET A 644 -14.12 25.63 -9.06
CA MET A 644 -14.40 24.78 -7.89
C MET A 644 -15.80 25.00 -7.31
N GLN A 645 -16.28 26.25 -7.28
CA GLN A 645 -17.60 26.56 -6.74
C GLN A 645 -18.73 26.15 -7.69
N ASN A 646 -18.58 26.38 -9.00
CA ASN A 646 -19.64 26.15 -9.99
C ASN A 646 -19.63 24.73 -10.56
N PHE A 647 -18.62 23.90 -10.26
CA PHE A 647 -18.49 22.52 -10.73
C PHE A 647 -18.33 21.53 -9.56
N SER A 648 -18.61 21.98 -8.33
CA SER A 648 -18.68 21.10 -7.17
C SER A 648 -19.84 20.10 -7.33
N ARG A 649 -19.85 19.06 -6.51
CA ARG A 649 -20.87 18.03 -6.52
C ARG A 649 -22.32 18.56 -6.47
N ASP A 650 -22.52 19.57 -5.65
CA ASP A 650 -23.86 20.14 -5.40
C ASP A 650 -24.10 21.43 -6.21
N ALA A 651 -23.30 21.65 -7.27
CA ALA A 651 -23.46 22.81 -8.13
C ALA A 651 -24.74 22.67 -8.97
N GLU A 652 -25.57 23.69 -8.91
CA GLU A 652 -26.74 23.84 -9.75
C GLU A 652 -26.46 24.88 -10.86
N GLY A 653 -26.78 24.57 -12.11
CA GLY A 653 -26.61 25.46 -13.22
C GLY A 653 -25.91 24.84 -14.41
N ARG A 654 -25.77 25.66 -15.49
CA ARG A 654 -25.10 25.28 -16.75
C ARG A 654 -23.77 25.99 -16.88
N GLY A 655 -22.75 25.36 -17.45
CA GLY A 655 -21.45 26.01 -17.64
C GLY A 655 -20.41 25.13 -18.30
N ILE A 656 -19.42 25.80 -18.91
CA ILE A 656 -18.24 25.17 -19.51
C ILE A 656 -16.99 25.63 -18.75
N ALA A 657 -16.22 24.70 -18.20
CA ALA A 657 -14.92 25.00 -17.61
C ALA A 657 -13.80 24.61 -18.57
N LEU A 658 -12.99 25.59 -18.96
CA LEU A 658 -11.78 25.41 -19.75
C LEU A 658 -10.58 25.35 -18.80
N CYS A 659 -9.95 24.19 -18.68
CA CYS A 659 -8.96 23.89 -17.66
C CYS A 659 -7.60 23.52 -18.25
N SER A 660 -6.52 23.98 -17.62
CA SER A 660 -5.18 23.47 -17.92
C SER A 660 -4.88 22.19 -17.15
N ASP A 661 -3.84 21.43 -17.57
CA ASP A 661 -3.41 20.20 -16.87
C ASP A 661 -3.04 20.43 -15.41
N SER A 662 -2.57 21.60 -15.03
CA SER A 662 -2.35 21.96 -13.62
C SER A 662 -3.63 21.91 -12.76
N MET A 663 -4.81 21.90 -13.41
CA MET A 663 -6.11 21.72 -12.78
C MET A 663 -6.51 20.23 -12.68
N SER A 664 -5.77 19.35 -13.33
CA SER A 664 -5.98 17.89 -13.23
C SER A 664 -5.45 17.30 -11.94
N GLU A 665 -4.86 18.08 -11.03
CA GLU A 665 -4.38 17.63 -9.73
C GLU A 665 -5.15 18.29 -8.58
N GLY A 666 -5.66 17.49 -7.65
CA GLY A 666 -6.17 17.94 -6.35
C GLY A 666 -7.53 18.64 -6.32
N LEU A 667 -8.28 18.70 -7.43
CA LEU A 667 -9.59 19.36 -7.46
C LEU A 667 -10.75 18.37 -7.55
N ASN A 668 -11.88 18.78 -6.98
CA ASN A 668 -13.14 18.06 -7.05
C ASN A 668 -14.10 18.82 -7.97
N LEU A 669 -14.45 18.22 -9.10
CA LEU A 669 -15.30 18.83 -10.13
C LEU A 669 -16.43 17.87 -10.54
N GLN A 670 -17.00 17.17 -9.56
CA GLN A 670 -17.98 16.08 -9.75
C GLN A 670 -19.34 16.56 -10.28
N GLY A 671 -19.62 17.87 -10.28
CA GLY A 671 -20.83 18.43 -10.87
C GLY A 671 -20.90 18.27 -12.38
N ALA A 672 -19.76 18.06 -13.07
CA ALA A 672 -19.75 17.84 -14.50
C ALA A 672 -20.03 16.39 -14.86
N SER A 673 -20.77 16.18 -15.95
CA SER A 673 -21.08 14.87 -16.53
C SER A 673 -20.34 14.57 -17.84
N ALA A 674 -19.59 15.56 -18.38
CA ALA A 674 -18.78 15.39 -19.57
C ALA A 674 -17.38 15.98 -19.38
N VAL A 675 -16.37 15.25 -19.84
CA VAL A 675 -14.96 15.65 -19.89
C VAL A 675 -14.51 15.65 -21.35
N VAL A 676 -13.97 16.77 -21.84
CA VAL A 676 -13.52 16.90 -23.23
C VAL A 676 -12.01 17.13 -23.25
N HIS A 677 -11.30 16.28 -23.95
CA HIS A 677 -9.90 16.49 -24.28
C HIS A 677 -9.83 17.38 -25.52
N LEU A 678 -9.42 18.64 -25.38
CA LEU A 678 -9.22 19.56 -26.51
C LEU A 678 -7.92 19.27 -27.24
N ASP A 679 -6.95 18.69 -26.56
CA ASP A 679 -5.76 18.07 -27.13
C ASP A 679 -5.72 16.59 -26.77
N MET A 680 -5.19 15.78 -27.67
CA MET A 680 -5.03 14.35 -27.40
C MET A 680 -4.03 14.15 -26.26
N PRO A 681 -4.41 13.57 -25.11
CA PRO A 681 -3.44 13.22 -24.09
C PRO A 681 -2.41 12.25 -24.64
N SER A 682 -1.15 12.49 -24.40
CA SER A 682 -0.09 11.63 -24.92
C SER A 682 0.28 10.48 -23.99
N VAL A 683 -0.31 10.46 -22.79
CA VAL A 683 -0.17 9.37 -21.80
C VAL A 683 -1.50 9.11 -21.13
N VAL A 684 -1.80 7.84 -20.90
CA VAL A 684 -3.00 7.35 -20.18
C VAL A 684 -3.14 8.06 -18.82
N ARG A 685 -2.07 8.31 -18.10
CA ARG A 685 -2.09 8.97 -16.81
C ARG A 685 -2.74 10.37 -16.85
N ILE A 686 -2.41 11.20 -17.85
CA ILE A 686 -3.01 12.54 -17.97
C ILE A 686 -4.51 12.40 -18.22
N ALA A 687 -4.90 11.48 -19.08
CA ALA A 687 -6.30 11.18 -19.33
C ALA A 687 -7.03 10.73 -18.05
N GLU A 688 -6.47 9.79 -17.32
CA GLU A 688 -7.02 9.33 -16.04
C GLU A 688 -7.12 10.46 -15.00
N GLN A 689 -6.12 11.33 -14.93
CA GLN A 689 -6.15 12.48 -14.04
C GLN A 689 -7.22 13.49 -14.43
N ARG A 690 -7.39 13.79 -15.74
CA ARG A 690 -8.43 14.68 -16.25
C ARG A 690 -9.83 14.12 -15.96
N VAL A 691 -10.09 12.87 -16.34
CA VAL A 691 -11.37 12.19 -16.12
C VAL A 691 -11.63 11.95 -14.63
N GLY A 692 -10.63 11.58 -13.87
CA GLY A 692 -10.72 11.33 -12.43
C GLY A 692 -11.12 12.56 -11.58
N ARG A 693 -11.27 13.76 -12.18
CA ARG A 693 -11.83 14.95 -11.49
C ARG A 693 -13.35 14.85 -11.37
N VAL A 694 -13.98 14.12 -12.26
CA VAL A 694 -15.42 13.93 -12.38
C VAL A 694 -15.82 12.52 -11.97
N ASP A 695 -15.05 11.52 -12.39
CA ASP A 695 -15.27 10.10 -12.16
C ASP A 695 -14.84 9.70 -10.74
N ARG A 696 -15.80 9.80 -9.82
CA ARG A 696 -15.61 9.55 -8.38
C ARG A 696 -16.80 8.81 -7.79
N MET A 697 -16.59 8.08 -6.72
CA MET A 697 -17.66 7.36 -6.02
C MET A 697 -18.80 8.26 -5.51
N ASP A 698 -18.51 9.51 -5.21
CA ASP A 698 -19.50 10.50 -4.77
C ASP A 698 -20.02 11.40 -5.90
N SER A 699 -19.85 10.99 -7.18
CA SER A 699 -20.44 11.68 -8.33
C SER A 699 -21.97 11.69 -8.25
N PRO A 700 -22.64 12.82 -8.58
CA PRO A 700 -24.09 12.88 -8.65
C PRO A 700 -24.66 12.19 -9.92
N HIS A 701 -23.80 11.83 -10.88
CA HIS A 701 -24.17 11.29 -12.18
C HIS A 701 -24.06 9.76 -12.20
N SER A 702 -25.01 9.10 -12.87
CA SER A 702 -24.94 7.65 -13.13
C SER A 702 -24.00 7.30 -14.27
N THR A 703 -23.78 8.23 -15.19
CA THR A 703 -22.94 8.08 -16.38
C THR A 703 -22.11 9.34 -16.58
N ILE A 704 -20.86 9.17 -16.98
CA ILE A 704 -19.92 10.22 -17.36
C ILE A 704 -19.40 9.94 -18.76
N GLN A 705 -19.35 10.99 -19.60
CA GLN A 705 -18.80 10.91 -20.94
C GLN A 705 -17.40 11.53 -21.01
N ALA A 706 -16.46 10.81 -21.62
CA ALA A 706 -15.13 11.33 -21.94
C ALA A 706 -14.93 11.40 -23.45
N TRP A 707 -14.67 12.61 -23.95
CA TRP A 707 -14.58 12.90 -25.38
C TRP A 707 -13.14 13.10 -25.82
N TRP A 708 -12.75 12.34 -26.85
CA TRP A 708 -11.37 12.27 -27.35
C TRP A 708 -11.26 12.85 -28.77
N PRO A 709 -10.28 13.73 -29.08
CA PRO A 709 -10.09 14.23 -30.43
C PRO A 709 -9.50 13.16 -31.36
N ASN A 710 -10.05 13.01 -32.55
CA ASN A 710 -9.49 12.20 -33.62
C ASN A 710 -8.64 13.11 -34.54
N ASP A 711 -7.37 13.22 -34.23
CA ASP A 711 -6.42 14.02 -35.02
C ASP A 711 -6.09 13.30 -36.33
N SER A 712 -6.09 14.05 -37.45
CA SER A 712 -5.58 13.50 -38.69
C SER A 712 -4.08 13.17 -38.58
N ASP A 713 -3.61 12.27 -39.43
CA ASP A 713 -2.20 11.80 -39.43
C ASP A 713 -1.15 12.92 -39.49
N GLU A 714 -1.50 14.02 -40.12
CA GLU A 714 -0.60 15.16 -40.29
C GLU A 714 -0.47 15.99 -39.00
N PHE A 715 -1.48 15.98 -38.13
CA PHE A 715 -1.46 16.64 -36.84
C PHE A 715 -1.00 15.73 -35.69
N ALA A 716 -1.13 14.41 -35.87
CA ALA A 716 -0.77 13.45 -34.85
C ALA A 716 0.72 13.52 -34.48
N ILE A 717 1.05 13.36 -33.21
CA ILE A 717 2.45 13.30 -32.75
C ILE A 717 2.99 11.90 -33.03
N ARG A 718 4.12 11.87 -33.73
CA ARG A 718 4.90 10.65 -33.99
C ARG A 718 6.32 10.82 -33.48
N THR A 719 6.85 9.83 -32.80
CA THR A 719 8.23 9.84 -32.28
C THR A 719 9.05 8.68 -32.81
N ASP A 720 10.35 8.86 -32.92
CA ASP A 720 11.30 7.80 -33.26
C ASP A 720 11.38 6.79 -32.12
N GLU A 721 11.23 5.50 -32.42
CA GLU A 721 11.28 4.39 -31.46
C GLU A 721 12.59 4.38 -30.66
N ARG A 722 13.72 4.75 -31.29
CA ARG A 722 15.02 4.85 -30.61
C ARG A 722 15.06 5.97 -29.57
N PHE A 723 14.32 7.07 -29.81
CA PHE A 723 14.21 8.16 -28.87
C PHE A 723 13.39 7.74 -27.64
N VAL A 724 12.29 7.03 -27.85
CA VAL A 724 11.45 6.50 -26.78
C VAL A 724 12.19 5.50 -25.90
N GLN A 725 12.94 4.58 -26.50
CA GLN A 725 13.75 3.60 -25.75
C GLN A 725 14.86 4.26 -24.91
N ARG A 726 15.29 5.48 -25.24
CA ARG A 726 16.34 6.23 -24.55
C ARG A 726 15.83 7.41 -23.73
N TYR A 727 14.54 7.49 -23.49
CA TYR A 727 13.89 8.65 -22.85
C TYR A 727 14.57 9.08 -21.54
N GLN A 728 14.82 8.17 -20.62
CA GLN A 728 15.48 8.49 -19.34
C GLN A 728 16.91 9.01 -19.53
N THR A 729 17.61 8.46 -20.50
CA THR A 729 18.93 8.96 -20.89
C THR A 729 18.84 10.38 -21.47
N VAL A 730 17.82 10.64 -22.26
CA VAL A 730 17.56 11.96 -22.85
C VAL A 730 17.21 12.99 -21.78
N GLU A 731 16.36 12.64 -20.80
CA GLU A 731 16.01 13.51 -19.68
C GLU A 731 17.26 13.90 -18.86
N THR A 732 18.14 12.94 -18.63
CA THR A 732 19.40 13.17 -17.92
C THR A 732 20.40 13.98 -18.77
N LEU A 733 20.40 13.79 -20.09
CA LEU A 733 21.24 14.52 -21.03
C LEU A 733 20.86 16.00 -21.15
N LEU A 734 19.59 16.34 -21.04
CA LEU A 734 19.11 17.73 -21.12
C LEU A 734 19.30 18.52 -19.81
N GLY A 735 19.61 17.83 -18.73
CA GLY A 735 19.83 18.44 -17.42
C GLY A 735 18.55 18.74 -16.64
N SER A 736 18.70 19.04 -15.33
CA SER A 736 17.59 19.25 -14.39
C SER A 736 16.74 20.51 -14.64
N ASN A 737 17.24 21.43 -15.48
CA ASN A 737 16.57 22.70 -15.77
C ASN A 737 15.62 22.65 -16.97
N MET A 738 15.62 21.54 -17.72
CA MET A 738 14.76 21.33 -18.88
C MET A 738 14.14 19.93 -18.80
N PRO A 739 13.12 19.73 -17.92
CA PRO A 739 12.43 18.45 -17.86
C PRO A 739 11.77 18.16 -19.20
N LEU A 740 11.99 16.96 -19.73
CA LEU A 740 11.22 16.48 -20.87
C LEU A 740 9.76 16.38 -20.47
N PRO A 741 8.85 16.73 -21.37
CA PRO A 741 7.44 16.37 -21.18
C PRO A 741 7.34 14.86 -20.93
N GLU A 742 6.67 14.47 -19.86
CA GLU A 742 6.47 13.05 -19.48
C GLU A 742 5.84 12.23 -20.61
N GLU A 743 5.11 12.89 -21.43
CA GLU A 743 4.43 12.44 -22.64
C GLU A 743 5.37 11.80 -23.67
N LEU A 744 6.61 12.27 -23.78
CA LEU A 744 7.59 11.70 -24.71
C LEU A 744 8.02 10.29 -24.37
N GLY A 745 7.99 9.92 -23.08
CA GLY A 745 8.36 8.58 -22.63
C GLY A 745 7.34 7.49 -22.93
N ALA A 746 6.09 7.87 -23.18
CA ALA A 746 4.99 6.93 -23.41
C ALA A 746 4.71 6.66 -24.90
N LEU A 747 5.30 7.44 -25.81
CA LEU A 747 5.12 7.24 -27.26
C LEU A 747 5.90 5.99 -27.71
N ARG A 748 5.20 4.92 -28.05
CA ARG A 748 5.78 3.57 -28.27
C ARG A 748 6.19 3.22 -29.68
N SER A 749 5.87 4.02 -30.73
CA SER A 749 6.23 3.67 -32.11
C SER A 749 6.14 4.83 -33.11
N GLU A 750 6.63 4.61 -34.33
CA GLU A 750 6.42 5.53 -35.48
C GLU A 750 4.95 5.74 -35.88
N SER A 751 4.04 4.93 -35.35
CA SER A 751 2.59 5.08 -35.54
C SER A 751 2.03 6.15 -34.60
N ALA A 752 1.09 6.93 -35.09
CA ALA A 752 0.32 7.87 -34.27
C ALA A 752 -0.56 7.07 -33.29
N LEU A 753 -0.63 7.49 -32.04
CA LEU A 753 -1.59 6.95 -31.09
C LEU A 753 -3.00 7.34 -31.54
N THR A 754 -3.84 6.34 -31.78
CA THR A 754 -5.24 6.55 -32.11
C THR A 754 -6.07 6.73 -30.83
N PRO A 755 -7.20 7.46 -30.89
CA PRO A 755 -8.15 7.54 -29.77
C PRO A 755 -8.59 6.15 -29.27
N ALA A 756 -8.80 5.20 -30.17
CA ALA A 756 -9.21 3.85 -29.82
C ALA A 756 -8.14 3.08 -29.03
N GLU A 757 -6.86 3.30 -29.30
CA GLU A 757 -5.76 2.72 -28.53
C GLU A 757 -5.66 3.34 -27.15
N MET A 758 -5.74 4.67 -27.03
CA MET A 758 -5.72 5.37 -25.75
C MET A 758 -6.92 5.03 -24.88
N ILE A 759 -8.10 4.92 -25.47
CA ILE A 759 -9.32 4.49 -24.76
C ILE A 759 -9.14 3.09 -24.23
N ARG A 760 -8.69 2.14 -25.05
CA ARG A 760 -8.43 0.75 -24.61
C ARG A 760 -7.38 0.70 -23.49
N GLU A 761 -6.29 1.45 -23.59
CA GLU A 761 -5.28 1.51 -22.52
C GLU A 761 -5.85 2.12 -21.24
N ALA A 762 -6.68 3.17 -21.32
CA ALA A 762 -7.30 3.79 -20.17
C ALA A 762 -8.34 2.86 -19.50
N GLU A 763 -9.12 2.13 -20.28
CA GLU A 763 -10.09 1.15 -19.79
C GLU A 763 -9.38 -0.07 -19.17
N ALA A 764 -8.31 -0.56 -19.81
CA ALA A 764 -7.48 -1.62 -19.26
C ALA A 764 -6.80 -1.19 -17.93
N ALA A 765 -6.24 0.00 -17.88
CA ALA A 765 -5.62 0.53 -16.65
C ALA A 765 -6.61 0.67 -15.48
N ALA A 766 -7.89 0.90 -15.77
CA ALA A 766 -8.96 0.98 -14.77
C ALA A 766 -9.40 -0.40 -14.24
N SER A 767 -9.27 -1.46 -15.04
CA SER A 767 -9.77 -2.80 -14.75
C SER A 767 -8.68 -3.86 -14.52
N GLU A 768 -7.48 -3.67 -15.06
CA GLU A 768 -6.41 -4.64 -15.01
C GLU A 768 -5.34 -4.30 -13.95
N PRO A 769 -4.52 -5.28 -13.53
CA PRO A 769 -3.37 -5.05 -12.66
C PRO A 769 -2.34 -4.08 -13.31
N TRP A 770 -1.71 -3.25 -12.52
CA TRP A 770 -0.63 -2.38 -12.98
C TRP A 770 0.55 -3.19 -13.55
N ASP A 771 0.83 -3.08 -14.81
CA ASP A 771 1.97 -3.73 -15.45
C ASP A 771 2.15 -5.20 -14.99
N GLY A 772 1.02 -5.92 -14.80
CA GLY A 772 0.97 -7.27 -14.25
C GLY A 772 1.15 -7.37 -12.72
N ILE A 773 1.23 -6.24 -12.00
CA ILE A 773 1.28 -6.23 -10.53
C ILE A 773 -0.16 -6.23 -10.00
N GLN A 774 -0.55 -7.34 -9.43
CA GLN A 774 -1.79 -7.48 -8.66
C GLN A 774 -1.59 -6.89 -7.26
N ASP A 775 -2.62 -6.91 -6.40
CA ASP A 775 -2.45 -6.54 -5.00
C ASP A 775 -2.08 -7.74 -4.10
N ALA A 776 -1.73 -7.45 -2.85
CA ALA A 776 -1.32 -8.47 -1.87
C ALA A 776 -2.38 -9.55 -1.62
N PHE A 777 -3.65 -9.26 -1.84
CA PHE A 777 -4.79 -10.13 -1.54
C PHE A 777 -5.35 -10.86 -2.77
N SER A 778 -4.83 -10.61 -3.97
CA SER A 778 -5.35 -11.20 -5.21
C SER A 778 -5.40 -12.73 -5.16
N SER A 779 -4.31 -13.37 -4.71
CA SER A 779 -4.24 -14.83 -4.60
C SER A 779 -5.27 -15.42 -3.64
N VAL A 780 -5.62 -14.67 -2.57
CA VAL A 780 -6.64 -15.08 -1.60
C VAL A 780 -8.04 -14.89 -2.20
N ARG A 781 -8.27 -13.78 -2.90
CA ARG A 781 -9.55 -13.57 -3.63
C ARG A 781 -9.79 -14.66 -4.67
N ASP A 782 -8.75 -15.09 -5.37
CA ASP A 782 -8.85 -16.15 -6.37
C ASP A 782 -9.25 -17.50 -5.76
N LEU A 783 -9.01 -17.76 -4.47
CA LEU A 783 -9.51 -18.97 -3.79
C LEU A 783 -11.04 -18.98 -3.66
N VAL A 784 -11.67 -17.80 -3.64
CA VAL A 784 -13.10 -17.60 -3.37
C VAL A 784 -13.86 -17.21 -4.65
N PHE A 785 -13.33 -16.25 -5.42
CA PHE A 785 -14.05 -15.59 -6.53
C PHE A 785 -13.47 -15.89 -7.91
N GLY A 786 -12.37 -16.61 -8.01
CA GLY A 786 -11.72 -16.92 -9.29
C GLY A 786 -12.49 -17.97 -10.11
N GLY A 787 -12.21 -18.06 -11.41
CA GLY A 787 -12.79 -19.09 -12.29
C GLY A 787 -12.42 -20.54 -11.92
N GLN A 788 -11.45 -20.72 -11.03
CA GLN A 788 -11.04 -21.99 -10.40
C GLN A 788 -11.08 -21.81 -8.87
N ASN A 789 -12.21 -21.32 -8.35
CA ASN A 789 -12.38 -21.14 -6.92
C ASN A 789 -12.27 -22.48 -6.18
N LEU A 790 -11.53 -22.48 -5.09
CA LEU A 790 -11.33 -23.65 -4.22
C LEU A 790 -12.47 -23.76 -3.19
N ILE A 791 -13.06 -22.62 -2.83
CA ILE A 791 -14.13 -22.52 -1.85
C ILE A 791 -15.43 -22.17 -2.58
N PRO A 792 -16.51 -22.97 -2.41
CA PRO A 792 -17.84 -22.62 -2.92
C PRO A 792 -18.32 -21.28 -2.31
N ALA A 793 -18.95 -20.44 -3.14
CA ALA A 793 -19.43 -19.13 -2.71
C ALA A 793 -20.40 -19.23 -1.50
N GLU A 794 -21.27 -20.21 -1.48
CA GLU A 794 -22.23 -20.47 -0.42
C GLU A 794 -21.54 -20.74 0.94
N ILE A 795 -20.42 -21.49 0.91
CA ILE A 795 -19.64 -21.74 2.12
C ILE A 795 -18.94 -20.46 2.59
N TYR A 796 -18.41 -19.67 1.66
CA TYR A 796 -17.79 -18.41 2.01
C TYR A 796 -18.78 -17.41 2.62
N GLU A 797 -19.94 -17.24 2.00
CA GLU A 797 -21.00 -16.36 2.47
C GLU A 797 -21.52 -16.74 3.87
N ALA A 798 -21.58 -18.04 4.20
CA ALA A 798 -21.97 -18.51 5.52
C ALA A 798 -21.00 -18.09 6.64
N TYR A 799 -19.79 -17.66 6.28
CA TYR A 799 -18.77 -17.22 7.22
C TYR A 799 -18.57 -15.70 7.29
N LEU A 800 -19.29 -14.92 6.46
CA LEU A 800 -19.29 -13.46 6.54
C LEU A 800 -19.99 -13.00 7.82
N GLY A 801 -19.38 -12.05 8.53
CA GLY A 801 -19.95 -11.44 9.75
C GLY A 801 -19.99 -12.37 10.96
N VAL A 802 -19.49 -13.60 10.86
CA VAL A 802 -19.39 -14.50 12.02
C VAL A 802 -18.18 -14.09 12.85
N SER A 803 -18.40 -13.29 13.88
CA SER A 803 -17.37 -12.94 14.87
C SER A 803 -16.89 -14.19 15.61
N VAL A 804 -15.81 -14.81 15.13
CA VAL A 804 -15.38 -16.13 15.62
C VAL A 804 -14.05 -16.05 16.30
N ARG A 805 -14.05 -15.55 17.52
CA ARG A 805 -13.04 -15.95 18.51
C ARG A 805 -13.29 -17.34 19.08
N VAL A 806 -14.47 -17.90 18.84
CA VAL A 806 -15.05 -19.03 19.59
C VAL A 806 -14.76 -20.40 19.04
N LEU A 807 -14.46 -20.56 17.78
CA LEU A 807 -14.35 -21.87 17.18
C LEU A 807 -12.97 -22.05 16.55
N SER A 808 -12.03 -22.60 17.31
CA SER A 808 -10.83 -23.19 16.72
C SER A 808 -11.28 -24.30 15.79
N ARG A 809 -11.00 -24.16 14.51
CA ARG A 809 -11.51 -25.05 13.46
C ARG A 809 -10.37 -25.79 12.83
N VAL A 810 -10.38 -27.08 13.02
CA VAL A 810 -9.42 -27.98 12.41
C VAL A 810 -10.13 -28.82 11.37
N GLY A 811 -9.83 -28.59 10.08
CA GLY A 811 -10.14 -29.53 9.01
C GLY A 811 -8.97 -30.51 8.87
N VAL A 812 -9.24 -31.80 8.96
CA VAL A 812 -8.25 -32.85 8.70
C VAL A 812 -8.49 -33.45 7.33
N VAL A 813 -7.44 -33.58 6.52
CA VAL A 813 -7.53 -34.13 5.18
C VAL A 813 -6.53 -35.28 4.97
N ARG A 814 -6.92 -36.20 4.12
CA ARG A 814 -6.03 -37.28 3.69
C ARG A 814 -4.93 -36.71 2.80
N SER A 815 -3.67 -37.09 3.07
CA SER A 815 -2.51 -36.62 2.32
C SER A 815 -1.41 -37.68 2.25
N ASP A 816 -0.57 -37.61 1.24
CA ASP A 816 0.60 -38.51 1.14
C ASP A 816 1.74 -38.14 2.11
N ARG A 817 1.78 -36.87 2.51
CA ARG A 817 2.77 -36.31 3.43
C ARG A 817 2.11 -35.42 4.48
N PRO A 818 2.66 -35.35 5.69
CA PRO A 818 2.11 -34.45 6.71
C PRO A 818 2.41 -33.00 6.34
N TRP A 819 1.39 -32.15 6.39
CA TRP A 819 1.49 -30.71 6.24
C TRP A 819 0.45 -30.00 7.09
N ALA A 820 0.65 -28.73 7.38
CA ALA A 820 -0.31 -27.96 8.17
C ALA A 820 -0.40 -26.50 7.69
N PHE A 821 -1.62 -26.01 7.59
CA PHE A 821 -1.95 -24.59 7.41
C PHE A 821 -2.57 -24.03 8.69
N PHE A 822 -2.11 -22.86 9.11
CA PHE A 822 -2.63 -22.13 10.24
C PHE A 822 -2.99 -20.69 9.86
N ALA A 823 -4.19 -20.26 10.23
CA ALA A 823 -4.56 -18.86 10.31
C ALA A 823 -4.47 -18.43 11.79
N VAL A 824 -3.52 -17.57 12.12
CA VAL A 824 -3.22 -17.13 13.49
C VAL A 824 -3.72 -15.71 13.66
N SER A 825 -4.61 -15.47 14.63
CA SER A 825 -5.09 -14.13 14.96
C SER A 825 -3.98 -13.28 15.57
N GLY A 826 -4.01 -12.00 15.28
CA GLY A 826 -3.08 -11.04 15.87
C GLY A 826 -3.31 -10.83 17.36
N VAL A 827 -2.31 -10.30 18.05
CA VAL A 827 -2.42 -9.95 19.46
C VAL A 827 -3.36 -8.75 19.62
N LYS A 828 -4.34 -8.85 20.51
CA LYS A 828 -5.41 -7.86 20.79
C LYS A 828 -6.09 -7.40 19.52
N HIS A 829 -6.03 -6.67 18.73
CA HIS A 829 -6.61 -6.30 17.44
C HIS A 829 -5.53 -6.22 16.33
N GLY A 830 -4.47 -7.00 16.46
CA GLY A 830 -3.41 -7.09 15.46
C GLY A 830 -3.85 -7.88 14.22
N ALA A 831 -3.11 -7.70 13.13
CA ALA A 831 -3.40 -8.38 11.87
C ALA A 831 -3.22 -9.90 11.96
N PRO A 832 -4.11 -10.69 11.36
CA PRO A 832 -3.96 -12.13 11.29
C PRO A 832 -2.75 -12.53 10.43
N LYS A 833 -2.21 -13.72 10.68
CA LYS A 833 -1.08 -14.28 9.93
C LYS A 833 -1.45 -15.64 9.37
N TRP A 834 -1.10 -15.88 8.12
CA TRP A 834 -1.19 -17.20 7.52
C TRP A 834 0.18 -17.86 7.53
N VAL A 835 0.20 -19.14 7.90
CA VAL A 835 1.43 -19.92 8.04
C VAL A 835 1.19 -21.31 7.46
N LEU A 836 2.06 -21.77 6.57
CA LEU A 836 2.00 -23.10 5.97
C LEU A 836 3.31 -23.85 6.22
N PHE A 837 3.20 -25.05 6.73
CA PHE A 837 4.28 -26.01 6.82
C PHE A 837 4.07 -27.10 5.77
N ASP A 838 4.93 -27.19 4.78
CA ASP A 838 4.95 -28.29 3.82
C ASP A 838 5.50 -29.59 4.43
N ASP A 839 6.28 -29.46 5.52
CA ASP A 839 6.94 -30.52 6.29
C ASP A 839 7.32 -29.96 7.68
N LEU A 840 7.46 -30.81 8.68
CA LEU A 840 7.90 -30.42 10.03
C LEU A 840 9.31 -29.81 10.09
N ALA A 841 10.20 -30.21 9.20
CA ALA A 841 11.57 -29.71 9.12
C ALA A 841 11.70 -28.46 8.23
N ALA A 842 10.67 -28.09 7.48
CA ALA A 842 10.69 -26.96 6.57
C ALA A 842 10.53 -25.61 7.30
N VAL A 843 11.16 -24.57 6.76
CA VAL A 843 10.88 -23.19 7.16
C VAL A 843 9.43 -22.86 6.79
N PRO A 844 8.62 -22.34 7.71
CA PRO A 844 7.22 -22.04 7.41
C PRO A 844 7.11 -20.98 6.31
N GLU A 845 6.18 -21.20 5.40
CA GLU A 845 5.82 -20.22 4.38
C GLU A 845 4.79 -19.23 4.94
N VAL A 846 5.02 -17.94 4.73
CA VAL A 846 4.16 -16.85 5.21
C VAL A 846 3.65 -15.94 4.07
N ARG A 847 4.11 -16.15 2.84
CA ARG A 847 3.69 -15.36 1.67
C ARG A 847 2.36 -15.90 1.14
N LEU A 848 1.35 -15.02 1.09
CA LEU A 848 0.00 -15.40 0.66
C LEU A 848 -0.03 -16.07 -0.72
N GLU A 849 0.70 -15.53 -1.71
CA GLU A 849 0.76 -16.11 -3.05
C GLU A 849 1.23 -17.58 -3.03
N THR A 850 2.31 -17.84 -2.30
CA THR A 850 2.88 -19.18 -2.20
C THR A 850 1.96 -20.12 -1.42
N ILE A 851 1.40 -19.64 -0.29
CA ILE A 851 0.43 -20.41 0.51
C ILE A 851 -0.79 -20.78 -0.34
N CYS A 852 -1.40 -19.83 -1.03
CA CYS A 852 -2.57 -20.08 -1.88
C CYS A 852 -2.26 -21.08 -2.99
N SER A 853 -1.08 -20.96 -3.64
CA SER A 853 -0.63 -21.92 -4.65
C SER A 853 -0.47 -23.33 -4.09
N ARG A 854 0.11 -23.46 -2.90
CA ARG A 854 0.29 -24.74 -2.22
C ARG A 854 -1.04 -25.35 -1.76
N LEU A 855 -1.94 -24.54 -1.21
CA LEU A 855 -3.27 -24.99 -0.83
C LEU A 855 -4.07 -25.51 -2.04
N ARG A 856 -3.95 -24.86 -3.21
CA ARG A 856 -4.56 -25.37 -4.45
C ARG A 856 -4.03 -26.74 -4.87
N LEU A 857 -2.73 -26.98 -4.69
CA LEU A 857 -2.13 -28.29 -4.99
C LEU A 857 -2.54 -29.36 -3.99
N SER A 858 -2.74 -29.00 -2.72
CA SER A 858 -3.02 -29.95 -1.63
C SER A 858 -4.52 -30.20 -1.39
N LEU A 859 -5.39 -29.29 -1.84
CA LEU A 859 -6.84 -29.28 -1.57
C LEU A 859 -7.68 -29.26 -2.86
N GLY A 860 -7.26 -30.01 -3.90
CA GLY A 860 -7.99 -30.15 -5.16
C GLY A 860 -9.31 -30.96 -5.03
N GLU A 861 -10.01 -31.14 -6.17
CA GLU A 861 -11.20 -31.98 -6.22
C GLU A 861 -10.92 -33.40 -5.76
N GLY A 862 -11.77 -33.94 -4.87
CA GLY A 862 -11.67 -35.33 -4.37
C GLY A 862 -10.88 -35.48 -3.07
N VAL A 863 -10.41 -34.42 -2.45
CA VAL A 863 -9.75 -34.51 -1.14
C VAL A 863 -10.77 -34.80 -0.03
N GLU A 864 -10.64 -35.97 0.60
CA GLU A 864 -11.54 -36.41 1.67
C GLU A 864 -11.23 -35.76 3.01
N ASN A 865 -12.30 -35.31 3.70
CA ASN A 865 -12.21 -34.89 5.08
C ASN A 865 -12.08 -36.12 5.98
N MET A 866 -11.13 -36.07 6.91
CA MET A 866 -10.84 -37.14 7.87
C MET A 866 -11.27 -36.74 9.27
N PRO A 867 -11.61 -37.70 10.15
CA PRO A 867 -11.86 -37.40 11.57
C PRO A 867 -10.54 -37.02 12.28
N MET A 868 -10.66 -36.27 13.36
CA MET A 868 -9.55 -35.99 14.29
C MET A 868 -9.30 -37.21 15.17
N ASP A 869 -8.49 -38.13 14.68
CA ASP A 869 -8.08 -39.34 15.42
C ASP A 869 -6.78 -39.13 16.24
N ALA A 870 -6.26 -40.15 16.85
CA ALA A 870 -5.02 -40.10 17.63
C ALA A 870 -3.80 -39.80 16.77
N ASN A 871 -3.77 -40.22 15.50
CA ASN A 871 -2.70 -39.94 14.54
C ASN A 871 -2.73 -38.44 14.16
N ALA A 872 -3.89 -37.91 13.77
CA ALA A 872 -4.08 -36.50 13.47
C ALA A 872 -3.72 -35.63 14.68
N SER A 873 -4.14 -35.97 15.88
CA SER A 873 -3.80 -35.26 17.13
C SER A 873 -2.28 -35.24 17.38
N SER A 874 -1.60 -36.33 17.11
CA SER A 874 -0.12 -36.44 17.25
C SER A 874 0.58 -35.49 16.26
N TRP A 875 0.15 -35.47 14.99
CA TRP A 875 0.71 -34.56 13.97
C TRP A 875 0.43 -33.12 14.29
N LEU A 876 -0.80 -32.81 14.74
CA LEU A 876 -1.16 -31.45 15.17
C LEU A 876 -0.23 -30.95 16.28
N GLY A 877 0.01 -31.77 17.31
CA GLY A 877 0.91 -31.42 18.41
C GLY A 877 2.34 -31.13 17.94
N LYS A 878 2.86 -31.90 16.97
CA LYS A 878 4.18 -31.66 16.36
C LYS A 878 4.23 -30.33 15.61
N PHE A 879 3.21 -30.04 14.79
CA PHE A 879 3.14 -28.78 14.05
C PHE A 879 2.91 -27.56 14.94
N LEU A 880 2.16 -27.68 16.03
CA LEU A 880 2.00 -26.62 17.02
C LEU A 880 3.35 -26.27 17.70
N ASN A 881 4.14 -27.28 18.02
CA ASN A 881 5.48 -27.07 18.55
C ASN A 881 6.39 -26.39 17.51
N ALA A 882 6.36 -26.84 16.26
CA ALA A 882 7.12 -26.23 15.17
C ALA A 882 6.68 -24.76 14.95
N LEU A 883 5.38 -24.47 15.01
CA LEU A 883 4.84 -23.12 14.91
C LEU A 883 5.39 -22.21 16.03
N GLY A 884 5.38 -22.68 17.27
CA GLY A 884 5.91 -21.94 18.42
C GLY A 884 7.40 -21.63 18.28
N GLN A 885 8.18 -22.57 17.74
CA GLN A 885 9.62 -22.36 17.48
C GLN A 885 9.88 -21.39 16.31
N SER A 886 8.93 -21.26 15.40
CA SER A 886 9.04 -20.42 14.19
C SER A 886 8.54 -19.00 14.41
N GLU A 887 8.15 -18.61 15.61
CA GLU A 887 7.57 -17.28 15.89
C GLU A 887 8.38 -16.10 15.37
N PRO A 888 9.73 -16.04 15.47
CA PRO A 888 10.53 -14.96 14.90
C PRO A 888 10.37 -14.83 13.38
N LEU A 889 10.15 -15.95 12.68
CA LEU A 889 10.01 -15.99 11.23
C LEU A 889 8.65 -15.43 10.75
N LEU A 890 7.69 -15.27 11.67
CA LEU A 890 6.37 -14.69 11.38
C LEU A 890 6.37 -13.15 11.43
N LEU A 891 7.47 -12.53 11.83
CA LEU A 891 7.61 -11.07 11.86
C LEU A 891 7.95 -10.53 10.46
N PRO A 892 7.73 -9.21 10.19
CA PRO A 892 8.25 -8.56 9.00
C PRO A 892 9.77 -8.73 8.86
N ARG A 893 10.28 -8.83 7.64
CA ARG A 893 11.71 -9.10 7.38
C ARG A 893 12.67 -8.16 8.10
N ARG A 894 12.34 -6.86 8.16
CA ARG A 894 13.14 -5.88 8.90
C ARG A 894 13.28 -6.23 10.39
N LYS A 895 12.18 -6.71 11.01
CA LYS A 895 12.18 -7.10 12.42
C LYS A 895 12.92 -8.43 12.64
N GLN A 896 12.80 -9.39 11.72
CA GLN A 896 13.59 -10.63 11.74
C GLN A 896 15.09 -10.30 11.72
N ARG A 897 15.54 -9.47 10.76
CA ARG A 897 16.94 -9.02 10.64
C ARG A 897 17.41 -8.24 11.86
N ALA A 898 16.52 -7.49 12.51
CA ALA A 898 16.82 -6.78 13.75
C ALA A 898 17.08 -7.76 14.89
N LEU A 899 16.26 -8.80 15.07
CA LEU A 899 16.47 -9.84 16.08
C LEU A 899 17.76 -10.63 15.84
N GLU A 900 18.03 -11.02 14.58
CA GLU A 900 19.28 -11.67 14.20
C GLU A 900 20.50 -10.79 14.53
N GLN A 901 20.46 -9.53 14.12
CA GLN A 901 21.54 -8.58 14.41
C GLN A 901 21.73 -8.38 15.92
N MET A 902 20.63 -8.22 16.67
CA MET A 902 20.67 -8.09 18.14
C MET A 902 21.37 -9.28 18.76
N ARG A 903 20.91 -10.49 18.44
CA ARG A 903 21.51 -11.74 18.97
C ARG A 903 22.99 -11.80 18.67
N ASP A 904 23.38 -11.59 17.41
CA ASP A 904 24.77 -11.73 16.98
C ASP A 904 25.67 -10.68 17.64
N VAL A 905 25.23 -9.41 17.76
CA VAL A 905 25.99 -8.33 18.41
C VAL A 905 26.13 -8.59 19.91
N LEU A 906 25.04 -8.95 20.60
CA LEU A 906 25.07 -9.18 22.05
C LEU A 906 25.91 -10.42 22.40
N GLN A 907 25.89 -11.49 21.57
CA GLN A 907 26.79 -12.62 21.72
C GLN A 907 28.28 -12.22 21.54
N GLN A 908 28.59 -11.27 20.64
CA GLN A 908 29.95 -10.74 20.53
C GLN A 908 30.36 -9.92 21.76
N TYR A 909 29.44 -9.16 22.36
CA TYR A 909 29.69 -8.46 23.61
C TYR A 909 29.92 -9.44 24.75
N SER A 910 29.14 -10.52 24.86
CA SER A 910 29.38 -11.61 25.83
C SER A 910 30.77 -12.25 25.65
N LYS A 911 31.14 -12.58 24.39
CA LYS A 911 32.47 -13.16 24.11
C LYS A 911 33.60 -12.21 24.52
N ARG A 912 33.48 -10.89 24.38
CA ARG A 912 34.46 -9.91 24.86
C ARG A 912 34.54 -9.90 26.37
N ALA A 913 33.40 -9.80 27.07
CA ALA A 913 33.36 -9.86 28.52
C ALA A 913 34.01 -11.14 29.09
N LYS A 914 33.74 -12.30 28.43
CA LYS A 914 34.42 -13.56 28.82
C LYS A 914 35.96 -13.52 28.66
N LYS A 915 36.46 -12.85 27.62
CA LYS A 915 37.91 -12.65 27.43
C LYS A 915 38.52 -11.77 28.51
N ASP A 916 37.75 -10.77 28.93
CA ASP A 916 38.15 -9.86 30.01
C ASP A 916 37.92 -10.44 31.42
N SER A 917 37.52 -11.73 31.49
CA SER A 917 37.23 -12.49 32.73
C SER A 917 36.06 -11.95 33.56
N ASP A 918 35.20 -11.13 32.97
CA ASP A 918 33.96 -10.62 33.57
C ASP A 918 32.78 -11.56 33.22
N LEU A 919 32.65 -12.64 33.98
CA LEU A 919 31.66 -13.69 33.76
C LEU A 919 30.23 -13.23 34.11
N GLU A 920 30.09 -12.28 35.04
CA GLU A 920 28.79 -11.73 35.42
C GLU A 920 28.19 -10.91 34.28
N THR A 921 28.95 -9.94 33.77
CA THR A 921 28.55 -9.15 32.60
C THR A 921 28.32 -10.03 31.38
N ALA A 922 29.13 -11.06 31.16
CA ALA A 922 28.94 -11.99 30.06
C ALA A 922 27.63 -12.76 30.17
N ALA A 923 27.25 -13.24 31.35
CA ALA A 923 25.98 -13.95 31.58
C ALA A 923 24.76 -13.05 31.34
N ARG A 924 24.84 -11.75 31.72
CA ARG A 924 23.78 -10.77 31.46
C ARG A 924 23.63 -10.47 29.97
N TRP A 925 24.74 -10.37 29.20
CA TRP A 925 24.67 -10.26 27.73
C TRP A 925 24.07 -11.51 27.10
N ASP A 926 24.43 -12.70 27.57
CA ASP A 926 23.84 -13.96 27.06
C ASP A 926 22.33 -14.04 27.36
N ALA A 927 21.89 -13.56 28.53
CA ALA A 927 20.47 -13.50 28.87
C ALA A 927 19.68 -12.55 27.96
N LEU A 928 20.24 -11.36 27.67
CA LEU A 928 19.63 -10.40 26.72
C LEU A 928 19.60 -10.94 25.30
N ALA A 929 20.63 -11.66 24.85
CA ALA A 929 20.64 -12.28 23.53
C ALA A 929 19.55 -13.36 23.39
N LYS A 930 19.27 -14.11 24.45
CA LYS A 930 18.20 -15.11 24.51
C LYS A 930 16.79 -14.50 24.42
N ALA A 931 16.60 -13.24 24.78
CA ALA A 931 15.31 -12.56 24.62
C ALA A 931 14.89 -12.43 23.15
N ALA A 932 15.81 -12.58 22.19
CA ALA A 932 15.53 -12.62 20.74
C ALA A 932 15.16 -14.03 20.23
N GLU A 933 15.12 -15.04 21.09
CA GLU A 933 14.82 -16.42 20.76
C GLU A 933 13.41 -16.81 21.23
N PRO A 934 12.72 -17.74 20.52
CA PRO A 934 11.42 -18.23 20.97
C PRO A 934 11.57 -19.06 22.25
N ILE A 935 10.69 -18.86 23.20
CA ILE A 935 10.69 -19.57 24.49
C ILE A 935 9.64 -20.68 24.44
N SER A 936 10.01 -21.91 24.80
CA SER A 936 9.12 -23.07 24.75
C SER A 936 8.10 -23.09 25.89
N ASP A 937 8.41 -22.53 27.05
CA ASP A 937 7.58 -22.58 28.25
C ASP A 937 7.53 -21.25 28.99
N GLY A 938 6.32 -20.87 29.44
CA GLY A 938 6.10 -19.74 30.35
C GLY A 938 5.75 -18.42 29.69
N ASN A 939 6.01 -17.32 30.38
CA ASN A 939 5.75 -15.96 29.90
C ASN A 939 6.64 -15.65 28.69
N ARG A 940 6.03 -15.47 27.53
CA ARG A 940 6.74 -15.18 26.27
C ARG A 940 6.89 -13.69 26.08
N PRO A 941 8.11 -13.17 25.87
CA PRO A 941 8.28 -11.77 25.50
C PRO A 941 7.68 -11.53 24.11
N ASP A 942 7.07 -10.38 23.91
CA ASP A 942 6.64 -9.94 22.59
C ASP A 942 7.87 -9.69 21.69
N LEU A 943 8.19 -10.64 20.84
CA LEU A 943 9.35 -10.55 19.94
C LEU A 943 9.27 -9.35 18.98
N GLU A 944 8.06 -8.90 18.65
CA GLU A 944 7.87 -7.65 17.89
C GLU A 944 8.39 -6.45 18.68
N SER A 945 8.06 -6.36 19.96
CA SER A 945 8.55 -5.31 20.87
C SER A 945 10.07 -5.40 21.07
N VAL A 946 10.62 -6.61 21.20
CA VAL A 946 12.08 -6.83 21.27
C VAL A 946 12.78 -6.28 20.03
N ALA A 947 12.30 -6.63 18.83
CA ALA A 947 12.87 -6.14 17.58
C ALA A 947 12.82 -4.61 17.45
N GLU A 948 11.71 -4.00 17.84
CA GLU A 948 11.54 -2.55 17.77
C GLU A 948 12.39 -1.80 18.78
N ASN A 949 12.54 -2.34 20.01
CA ASN A 949 13.47 -1.79 21.01
C ASN A 949 14.92 -1.81 20.50
N TRP A 950 15.31 -2.88 19.79
CA TRP A 950 16.61 -2.93 19.16
C TRP A 950 16.77 -1.90 18.03
N LEU A 951 15.78 -1.79 17.15
CA LEU A 951 15.78 -0.79 16.07
C LEU A 951 15.87 0.64 16.62
N ASP A 952 15.18 0.93 17.72
CA ASP A 952 15.26 2.24 18.35
C ASP A 952 16.63 2.51 19.00
N LEU A 953 17.25 1.50 19.58
CA LEU A 953 18.59 1.61 20.19
C LEU A 953 19.66 1.93 19.13
N ILE A 954 19.61 1.28 17.97
CA ILE A 954 20.61 1.49 16.89
C ILE A 954 20.33 2.72 16.01
N ARG A 955 19.17 3.36 16.14
CA ARG A 955 18.71 4.49 15.33
C ARG A 955 19.67 5.68 15.26
N PRO A 956 20.29 6.15 16.38
CA PRO A 956 21.24 7.25 16.31
C PRO A 956 22.45 6.94 15.42
N LEU A 957 22.95 5.71 15.47
CA LEU A 957 24.07 5.25 14.64
C LEU A 957 23.66 5.17 13.16
N TRP A 958 22.46 4.66 12.91
CA TRP A 958 21.89 4.62 11.55
C TRP A 958 21.77 6.04 10.97
N PHE A 959 21.23 6.96 11.77
CA PHE A 959 21.08 8.36 11.37
C PHE A 959 22.43 9.01 11.04
N ALA A 960 23.45 8.83 11.88
CA ALA A 960 24.79 9.35 11.64
C ALA A 960 25.37 8.82 10.32
N LYS A 961 25.15 7.54 10.03
CA LYS A 961 25.64 6.90 8.80
C LYS A 961 24.92 7.40 7.55
N LEU A 962 23.60 7.62 7.63
CA LEU A 962 22.81 8.24 6.55
C LEU A 962 23.26 9.68 6.28
N ALA A 963 23.50 10.49 7.32
CA ALA A 963 23.90 11.89 7.20
C ALA A 963 25.31 12.06 6.56
N ASN A 964 26.22 11.14 6.83
CA ASN A 964 27.60 11.17 6.32
C ASN A 964 27.76 10.59 4.91
N ARG A 965 26.69 10.06 4.31
CA ARG A 965 26.74 9.37 3.04
C ARG A 965 26.69 10.34 1.87
N ARG A 966 27.77 10.38 1.06
CA ARG A 966 27.83 11.17 -0.18
C ARG A 966 27.39 10.31 -1.37
N GLY A 967 26.26 10.62 -1.95
CA GLY A 967 25.72 9.92 -3.12
C GLY A 967 25.15 8.52 -2.78
N ARG A 968 23.99 8.18 -3.30
CA ARG A 968 23.32 6.91 -2.99
C ARG A 968 23.43 5.95 -4.17
N ARG A 969 24.30 4.97 -4.05
CA ARG A 969 24.44 3.89 -5.05
C ARG A 969 23.60 2.65 -4.69
N ARG A 970 23.38 2.38 -3.42
CA ARG A 970 22.56 1.28 -2.92
C ARG A 970 21.84 1.68 -1.63
N PRO A 971 20.72 1.03 -1.22
CA PRO A 971 20.10 1.25 0.07
C PRO A 971 21.07 0.96 1.23
N LEU A 972 20.88 1.62 2.38
CA LEU A 972 21.58 1.30 3.62
C LEU A 972 20.76 0.22 4.35
N LEU A 973 21.38 -0.89 4.64
CA LEU A 973 20.75 -2.04 5.29
C LEU A 973 21.20 -2.15 6.75
N LEU A 974 20.40 -2.80 7.59
CA LEU A 974 20.73 -3.10 9.00
C LEU A 974 22.11 -3.74 9.14
N ARG A 975 22.42 -4.71 8.29
CA ARG A 975 23.73 -5.39 8.30
C ARG A 975 24.92 -4.47 8.07
N ASP A 976 24.72 -3.31 7.42
CA ASP A 976 25.79 -2.33 7.19
C ASP A 976 26.19 -1.61 8.48
N LEU A 977 25.39 -1.69 9.54
CA LEU A 977 25.68 -1.13 10.85
C LEU A 977 26.47 -2.09 11.76
N HIS A 978 26.54 -3.37 11.43
CA HIS A 978 27.09 -4.41 12.30
C HIS A 978 28.54 -4.10 12.75
N ALA A 979 29.40 -3.68 11.82
CA ALA A 979 30.78 -3.34 12.15
C ALA A 979 30.88 -2.11 13.08
N ASP A 980 30.00 -1.12 12.89
CA ASP A 980 29.99 0.08 13.74
C ASP A 980 29.48 -0.21 15.15
N LEU A 981 28.49 -1.11 15.29
CA LEU A 981 27.98 -1.60 16.57
C LEU A 981 29.05 -2.33 17.37
N LEU A 982 29.92 -3.10 16.69
CA LEU A 982 31.03 -3.77 17.34
C LEU A 982 32.18 -2.81 17.70
N LYS A 983 32.35 -1.73 16.94
CA LYS A 983 33.38 -0.71 17.18
C LYS A 983 32.99 0.27 18.29
N HIS A 984 31.70 0.59 18.37
CA HIS A 984 31.13 1.49 19.39
C HIS A 984 30.05 0.75 20.16
N PRO A 985 30.42 -0.13 21.11
CA PRO A 985 29.49 -0.98 21.83
C PRO A 985 28.60 -0.14 22.75
N PHE A 986 27.33 -0.54 22.87
CA PHE A 986 26.45 -0.03 23.91
C PHE A 986 26.88 -0.50 25.30
N THR A 987 26.55 0.29 26.30
CA THR A 987 26.71 -0.15 27.69
C THR A 987 25.60 -1.14 28.07
N LEU A 988 25.91 -2.06 28.98
CA LEU A 988 24.93 -3.04 29.46
C LEU A 988 23.68 -2.36 30.05
N VAL A 989 23.89 -1.27 30.82
CA VAL A 989 22.82 -0.51 31.47
C VAL A 989 21.87 0.12 30.44
N GLU A 990 22.37 0.65 29.31
CA GLU A 990 21.54 1.22 28.24
C GLU A 990 20.66 0.15 27.62
N VAL A 991 21.22 -1.03 27.36
CA VAL A 991 20.46 -2.11 26.74
C VAL A 991 19.43 -2.66 27.72
N GLU A 992 19.79 -2.96 28.98
CA GLU A 992 18.86 -3.45 29.99
C GLU A 992 17.72 -2.47 30.27
N ALA A 993 18.02 -1.16 30.36
CA ALA A 993 16.96 -0.15 30.52
C ALA A 993 15.95 -0.18 29.37
N ARG A 994 16.41 -0.44 28.14
CA ARG A 994 15.53 -0.49 26.96
C ARG A 994 14.66 -1.75 26.93
N PHE A 995 15.13 -2.86 27.49
CA PHE A 995 14.44 -4.13 27.50
C PHE A 995 13.71 -4.47 28.80
N SER A 996 13.74 -3.55 29.79
CA SER A 996 13.09 -3.75 31.11
C SER A 996 11.56 -3.87 31.06
N GLU A 997 10.91 -3.32 30.03
CA GLU A 997 9.45 -3.23 29.89
C GLU A 997 8.95 -3.94 28.62
N VAL A 998 9.49 -5.13 28.29
CA VAL A 998 8.96 -5.91 27.17
C VAL A 998 7.64 -6.57 27.58
N PRO A 999 6.54 -6.34 26.85
CA PRO A 999 5.26 -6.98 27.18
C PRO A 999 5.33 -8.50 27.00
N VAL A 1000 4.46 -9.19 27.75
CA VAL A 1000 4.22 -10.63 27.59
C VAL A 1000 3.00 -10.83 26.71
N VAL A 1001 3.05 -11.82 25.81
CA VAL A 1001 1.98 -12.16 24.88
C VAL A 1001 1.53 -13.60 25.02
N ASP A 1002 0.26 -13.85 24.66
CA ASP A 1002 -0.32 -15.18 24.59
C ASP A 1002 0.43 -16.05 23.56
N ALA A 1003 0.53 -17.34 23.85
CA ALA A 1003 1.18 -18.30 22.95
C ALA A 1003 0.47 -18.36 21.58
N LEU A 1004 1.20 -18.69 20.53
CA LEU A 1004 0.66 -18.75 19.15
C LEU A 1004 -0.49 -19.77 19.05
N ASP A 1005 -0.39 -20.92 19.72
CA ASP A 1005 -1.39 -21.96 19.74
C ASP A 1005 -2.74 -21.51 20.36
N GLU A 1006 -2.71 -20.52 21.24
CA GLU A 1006 -3.92 -19.91 21.83
C GLU A 1006 -4.62 -18.93 20.88
N ARG A 1007 -3.95 -18.53 19.78
CA ARG A 1007 -4.41 -17.53 18.83
C ARG A 1007 -4.79 -18.10 17.46
N ILE A 1008 -4.84 -19.42 17.29
CA ILE A 1008 -5.18 -20.05 16.01
C ILE A 1008 -6.68 -19.92 15.75
N ALA A 1009 -7.05 -19.23 14.65
CA ALA A 1009 -8.42 -19.03 14.19
C ALA A 1009 -8.93 -20.17 13.31
N ALA A 1010 -8.04 -20.73 12.46
CA ALA A 1010 -8.34 -21.87 11.60
C ALA A 1010 -7.08 -22.71 11.37
N CYS A 1011 -7.28 -24.01 11.18
CA CYS A 1011 -6.22 -24.96 10.86
C CYS A 1011 -6.71 -25.98 9.84
N ILE A 1012 -5.85 -26.33 8.88
CA ILE A 1012 -6.05 -27.46 7.98
C ILE A 1012 -4.82 -28.35 8.12
N LEU A 1013 -5.04 -29.62 8.40
CA LEU A 1013 -4.01 -30.60 8.67
C LEU A 1013 -4.08 -31.73 7.64
N GLY A 1014 -3.04 -31.87 6.82
CA GLY A 1014 -2.84 -33.02 5.96
C GLY A 1014 -2.16 -34.16 6.73
N VAL A 1015 -2.78 -35.32 6.77
CA VAL A 1015 -2.28 -36.49 7.53
C VAL A 1015 -2.07 -37.68 6.61
N PRO A 1016 -0.89 -38.32 6.64
CA PRO A 1016 -0.68 -39.56 5.94
C PRO A 1016 -1.48 -40.69 6.59
N VAL A 1017 -2.08 -41.54 5.74
CA VAL A 1017 -2.87 -42.71 6.17
C VAL A 1017 -2.02 -43.92 6.20
#